data_2dea22ece8e8292437b5a6e1386205c1
#
_entry.id   2dea22ece8e8292437b5a6e1386205c1
#
_cell.length_a   1.000
_cell.length_b   1.000
_cell.length_c   1.000
_cell.angle_alpha   90.00
_cell.angle_beta   90.00
_cell.angle_gamma   90.00
#
_symmetry.space_group_name_H-M   'P 1'
#
loop_
_entity.id
_entity.type
_entity.pdbx_description
1 polymer ?
#
loop_
_entity_poly.entity_id
_entity_poly.type
_entity_poly.pdbx_seq_one_letter_code
_entity_poly.pdbx_strand_id
1 'polypeptide(L)'
;MKKVQAFFLVLALSLLLVVPSYAVTDRAGSCGNQVQWSLDERTGVLTISGSGPMADYQLDWSEGEAGTWVCSKTNAPWWPYREKIKKVIVEDGVTKVGAYSFGGYVYLAEGNLVVQDGYQSLKQVEMKGSVQQVGDGAFFNAVALQEIVWSSALQSIGEAAFSYCIGLKQVSLPASLQSMGERSFSPTGMQSISLPASLKKIGPEAIGYNHIAEDCYGICAPMQGFQINGAKGSSAETYAAEHPQFFRFSEAQKVQNGAAAPLMSWSAGTAPAVNATGAVVLDYDSGEFYCEKNADVARPAASMTKIMSVYLVFQEIEAGRLSLDSWVKASARAAAMSNNPAYSGLERLKAGESYQVDTLLRLIMTASCNGSVLVLAEHIGGSEAAFVARMNETAKQMGLDAKYADCCGFIDDGNAVSPRAMAQLAQRVIREYPKILEYSSLKSVSFQGKTFYSTNTLLRDGSVVGIDGLKTGTTNGARYCFTGTAKQDGRRIIAVVMNTTSSSARMSECKKLLEYGFACRADREKVWSTADKTLSVTLRAAGTSARPYVPTAFTASFSGLPDGVKMPCTVTWLVDGVPAGAAKTGISVFNGSTDTFSYTPAAGQKQVSVTCQVQLPNGAQLEAASTVPVSQEELTFSGYLGISEVTLYQDSTVTIPCRFHCDQGVEVTFPAGWYLDGTAIPNYQNAAFHVTADSKSRITFSANQLSPGEHVLEFHCNTSALPGMQQAVFQSKILVLAVPETEKAA
;
A
#
# COMPACT_ATOMS: atom_id res chain seq x y z
N MET A 1 -29.70 64.96 -6.61
CA MET A 1 -29.98 63.74 -5.84
C MET A 1 -29.72 62.45 -6.63
N LYS A 2 -30.06 62.32 -7.93
CA LYS A 2 -29.81 61.08 -8.69
C LYS A 2 -28.31 60.71 -9.00
N LYS A 3 -27.39 61.70 -8.99
CA LYS A 3 -25.96 61.48 -9.19
C LYS A 3 -25.20 61.05 -7.92
N VAL A 4 -25.73 61.34 -6.73
CA VAL A 4 -25.13 60.92 -5.47
C VAL A 4 -25.49 59.45 -5.14
N GLN A 5 -26.70 59.00 -5.54
CA GLN A 5 -27.11 57.61 -5.37
C GLN A 5 -26.31 56.62 -6.27
N ALA A 6 -25.88 57.04 -7.47
CA ALA A 6 -25.05 56.21 -8.33
C ALA A 6 -23.61 56.04 -7.80
N PHE A 7 -23.08 57.08 -7.10
CA PHE A 7 -21.75 57.02 -6.53
C PHE A 7 -21.69 56.06 -5.30
N PHE A 8 -22.72 56.05 -4.48
CA PHE A 8 -22.82 55.13 -3.35
C PHE A 8 -23.09 53.69 -3.78
N LEU A 9 -23.78 53.46 -4.91
CA LEU A 9 -24.00 52.13 -5.44
C LEU A 9 -22.72 51.52 -6.03
N VAL A 10 -21.88 52.33 -6.68
CA VAL A 10 -20.57 51.86 -7.20
C VAL A 10 -19.58 51.67 -6.06
N LEU A 11 -19.61 52.48 -5.00
CA LEU A 11 -18.75 52.28 -3.82
C LEU A 11 -19.22 51.08 -2.97
N ALA A 12 -20.52 50.78 -2.91
CA ALA A 12 -21.05 49.59 -2.23
C ALA A 12 -20.80 48.30 -3.02
N LEU A 13 -20.74 48.33 -4.37
CA LEU A 13 -20.35 47.19 -5.19
C LEU A 13 -18.84 46.94 -5.18
N SER A 14 -18.01 47.95 -4.93
CA SER A 14 -16.55 47.75 -4.81
C SER A 14 -16.10 47.33 -3.40
N LEU A 15 -16.95 47.44 -2.36
CA LEU A 15 -16.67 46.93 -1.03
C LEU A 15 -17.18 45.50 -0.76
N LEU A 16 -17.93 44.90 -1.71
CA LEU A 16 -18.45 43.53 -1.60
C LEU A 16 -17.62 42.50 -2.32
N LEU A 17 -16.41 42.86 -2.80
CA LEU A 17 -15.49 41.94 -3.49
C LEU A 17 -14.10 41.82 -2.84
N VAL A 18 -14.00 42.06 -1.55
CA VAL A 18 -12.87 41.57 -0.76
C VAL A 18 -13.35 40.35 0.02
N VAL A 19 -13.62 39.27 -0.70
CA VAL A 19 -13.44 37.93 -0.15
C VAL A 19 -11.94 37.82 0.07
N PRO A 20 -11.45 37.60 1.31
CA PRO A 20 -10.07 37.15 1.43
C PRO A 20 -9.99 35.79 0.68
N SER A 21 -9.50 35.81 -0.55
CA SER A 21 -8.94 34.64 -1.13
C SER A 21 -7.82 34.26 -0.17
N TYR A 22 -8.02 33.22 0.62
CA TYR A 22 -6.91 32.49 1.13
C TYR A 22 -6.16 32.05 -0.14
N ALA A 23 -5.11 32.80 -0.45
CA ALA A 23 -4.21 32.50 -1.52
C ALA A 23 -3.69 31.09 -1.20
N VAL A 24 -4.15 30.10 -1.97
CA VAL A 24 -3.45 28.86 -2.11
C VAL A 24 -2.07 29.29 -2.59
N THR A 25 -1.08 29.17 -1.73
CA THR A 25 0.30 29.54 -2.06
C THR A 25 0.88 28.45 -2.92
N ASP A 26 0.39 28.32 -4.16
CA ASP A 26 1.03 27.51 -5.17
C ASP A 26 2.38 28.17 -5.47
N ARG A 27 3.44 27.44 -5.16
CA ARG A 27 4.79 27.86 -5.53
C ARG A 27 5.03 27.47 -6.97
N ALA A 28 5.51 28.38 -7.76
CA ALA A 28 5.79 28.13 -9.17
C ALA A 28 6.96 28.99 -9.66
N GLY A 29 7.56 28.55 -10.76
CA GLY A 29 8.66 29.26 -11.38
C GLY A 29 9.18 28.57 -12.64
N SER A 30 10.21 29.15 -13.26
CA SER A 30 10.89 28.53 -14.41
C SER A 30 11.95 27.53 -13.94
N CYS A 31 12.08 26.43 -14.69
CA CYS A 31 13.10 25.40 -14.47
C CYS A 31 13.72 24.91 -15.79
N GLY A 32 13.65 25.72 -16.82
CA GLY A 32 14.21 25.52 -18.15
C GLY A 32 13.76 26.64 -19.07
N ASN A 33 14.19 26.61 -20.31
CA ASN A 33 13.88 27.72 -21.24
C ASN A 33 12.39 27.88 -21.54
N GLN A 34 11.67 26.73 -21.66
CA GLN A 34 10.21 26.67 -21.83
C GLN A 34 9.60 25.65 -20.83
N VAL A 35 10.28 25.39 -19.73
CA VAL A 35 9.85 24.43 -18.71
C VAL A 35 9.62 25.18 -17.40
N GLN A 36 8.51 24.89 -16.77
CA GLN A 36 8.06 25.50 -15.51
C GLN A 36 7.79 24.42 -14.46
N TRP A 37 7.86 24.83 -13.21
CA TRP A 37 7.47 23.99 -12.08
C TRP A 37 6.35 24.66 -11.29
N SER A 38 5.52 23.85 -10.68
CA SER A 38 4.54 24.27 -9.68
C SER A 38 4.43 23.25 -8.56
N LEU A 39 4.29 23.72 -7.33
CA LEU A 39 4.13 22.88 -6.14
C LEU A 39 2.80 23.20 -5.45
N ASP A 40 1.91 22.22 -5.41
CA ASP A 40 0.77 22.22 -4.50
C ASP A 40 1.26 21.81 -3.10
N GLU A 41 1.49 22.79 -2.22
CA GLU A 41 1.98 22.53 -0.86
C GLU A 41 1.00 21.70 -0.01
N ARG A 42 -0.26 21.67 -0.34
CA ARG A 42 -1.29 20.91 0.39
C ARG A 42 -1.18 19.40 0.09
N THR A 43 -0.97 19.04 -1.16
CA THR A 43 -0.82 17.62 -1.58
C THR A 43 0.63 17.15 -1.55
N GLY A 44 1.58 18.07 -1.65
CA GLY A 44 2.99 17.77 -1.81
C GLY A 44 3.35 17.29 -3.22
N VAL A 45 2.52 17.62 -4.22
CA VAL A 45 2.78 17.29 -5.62
C VAL A 45 3.53 18.43 -6.29
N LEU A 46 4.72 18.16 -6.76
CA LEU A 46 5.49 19.06 -7.60
C LEU A 46 5.33 18.61 -9.06
N THR A 47 4.83 19.52 -9.90
CA THR A 47 4.60 19.26 -11.31
C THR A 47 5.62 20.06 -12.14
N ILE A 48 6.29 19.40 -13.06
CA ILE A 48 7.16 19.98 -14.08
C ILE A 48 6.42 19.90 -15.41
N SER A 49 6.24 21.04 -16.07
CA SER A 49 5.45 21.13 -17.30
C SER A 49 6.12 22.09 -18.32
N GLY A 50 5.70 21.98 -19.58
CA GLY A 50 6.22 22.81 -20.66
C GLY A 50 6.84 22.00 -21.78
N SER A 51 7.80 22.55 -22.52
CA SER A 51 8.41 21.91 -23.68
C SER A 51 9.93 22.03 -23.66
N GLY A 52 10.63 20.93 -23.92
CA GLY A 52 12.08 20.84 -23.94
C GLY A 52 12.71 20.36 -22.64
N PRO A 53 14.03 20.52 -22.47
CA PRO A 53 14.75 20.02 -21.31
C PRO A 53 14.57 20.92 -20.10
N MET A 54 14.52 20.30 -18.89
CA MET A 54 14.78 21.04 -17.64
C MET A 54 16.21 21.55 -17.62
N ALA A 55 16.44 22.60 -16.86
CA ALA A 55 17.79 23.07 -16.54
C ALA A 55 18.54 22.03 -15.70
N ASP A 56 19.84 21.97 -15.87
CA ASP A 56 20.73 21.24 -14.97
C ASP A 56 21.05 22.11 -13.76
N TYR A 57 21.08 21.50 -12.60
CA TYR A 57 21.41 22.13 -11.33
C TYR A 57 22.76 21.62 -10.84
N GLN A 58 23.29 22.24 -9.83
CA GLN A 58 24.58 21.90 -9.23
C GLN A 58 24.40 21.66 -7.75
N LEU A 59 25.29 20.84 -7.20
CA LEU A 59 25.45 20.69 -5.76
C LEU A 59 26.46 21.71 -5.26
N ASP A 60 26.10 22.46 -4.23
CA ASP A 60 27.05 23.35 -3.55
C ASP A 60 27.93 22.52 -2.61
N TRP A 61 29.23 22.50 -2.89
CA TRP A 61 30.21 21.86 -2.06
C TRP A 61 30.88 22.92 -1.16
N SER A 62 30.94 22.65 0.12
CA SER A 62 31.69 23.50 1.08
C SER A 62 32.67 22.65 1.89
N GLU A 63 33.81 23.22 2.24
CA GLU A 63 34.76 22.59 3.16
C GLU A 63 34.17 22.65 4.56
N GLY A 64 34.00 21.50 5.19
CA GLY A 64 33.55 21.35 6.57
C GLY A 64 34.72 21.40 7.55
N GLU A 65 34.45 21.28 8.85
CA GLU A 65 35.48 21.20 9.88
C GLU A 65 36.40 19.99 9.66
N ALA A 66 37.70 20.16 9.91
CA ALA A 66 38.74 19.13 9.84
C ALA A 66 38.97 18.51 8.44
N GLY A 67 38.79 19.30 7.35
CA GLY A 67 39.08 18.84 5.98
C GLY A 67 38.02 17.92 5.38
N THR A 68 36.84 17.86 5.97
CA THR A 68 35.67 17.15 5.39
C THR A 68 35.00 17.99 4.32
N TRP A 69 34.61 17.36 3.22
CA TRP A 69 33.78 18.01 2.18
C TRP A 69 32.32 17.79 2.50
N VAL A 70 31.55 18.86 2.52
CA VAL A 70 30.13 18.85 2.82
C VAL A 70 29.38 19.32 1.58
N CYS A 71 28.57 18.44 0.99
CA CYS A 71 27.62 18.82 -0.05
C CYS A 71 26.35 19.34 0.61
N SER A 72 26.09 20.64 0.52
CA SER A 72 25.06 21.27 1.35
C SER A 72 23.68 21.34 0.71
N LYS A 73 23.56 21.55 -0.58
CA LYS A 73 22.24 21.69 -1.25
C LYS A 73 22.37 21.72 -2.78
N THR A 74 21.26 21.40 -3.46
CA THR A 74 21.10 21.75 -4.86
C THR A 74 20.59 23.19 -4.99
N ASN A 75 20.96 23.88 -6.04
CA ASN A 75 20.40 25.20 -6.39
C ASN A 75 19.06 25.13 -7.12
N ALA A 76 18.38 23.99 -7.10
CA ALA A 76 17.04 23.85 -7.68
C ALA A 76 16.02 24.74 -6.93
N PRO A 77 15.13 25.45 -7.64
CA PRO A 77 14.26 26.48 -7.02
C PRO A 77 13.23 25.92 -6.05
N TRP A 78 12.95 24.63 -6.07
CA TRP A 78 12.05 23.96 -5.10
C TRP A 78 12.78 23.34 -3.92
N TRP A 79 14.09 23.42 -3.83
CA TRP A 79 14.86 22.90 -2.70
C TRP A 79 14.38 23.39 -1.32
N PRO A 80 13.97 24.65 -1.12
CA PRO A 80 13.41 25.11 0.17
C PRO A 80 12.15 24.36 0.61
N TYR A 81 11.48 23.68 -0.32
CA TYR A 81 10.21 22.96 -0.08
C TYR A 81 10.38 21.44 -0.07
N ARG A 82 11.62 20.92 -0.14
CA ARG A 82 11.94 19.48 -0.29
C ARG A 82 11.22 18.56 0.69
N GLU A 83 11.03 19.01 1.94
CA GLU A 83 10.32 18.22 2.97
C GLU A 83 8.82 18.06 2.70
N LYS A 84 8.24 18.97 1.93
CA LYS A 84 6.82 18.94 1.55
C LYS A 84 6.58 18.13 0.28
N ILE A 85 7.61 17.92 -0.55
CA ILE A 85 7.48 17.23 -1.83
C ILE A 85 7.37 15.73 -1.60
N LYS A 86 6.20 15.16 -1.91
CA LYS A 86 5.89 13.74 -1.75
C LYS A 86 5.85 13.00 -3.08
N LYS A 87 5.52 13.71 -4.14
CA LYS A 87 5.43 13.20 -5.51
C LYS A 87 5.95 14.24 -6.49
N VAL A 88 6.68 13.78 -7.51
CA VAL A 88 7.09 14.57 -8.67
C VAL A 88 6.38 14.03 -9.90
N ILE A 89 5.76 14.92 -10.68
CA ILE A 89 5.16 14.59 -11.99
C ILE A 89 5.88 15.42 -13.05
N VAL A 90 6.45 14.73 -14.04
CA VAL A 90 7.06 15.36 -15.23
C VAL A 90 6.10 15.14 -16.40
N GLU A 91 5.45 16.21 -16.83
CA GLU A 91 4.40 16.17 -17.84
C GLU A 91 4.95 15.98 -19.27
N ASP A 92 4.04 15.66 -20.20
CA ASP A 92 4.36 15.57 -21.62
C ASP A 92 4.90 16.89 -22.17
N GLY A 93 5.84 16.79 -23.11
CA GLY A 93 6.58 17.93 -23.66
C GLY A 93 7.95 18.13 -23.02
N VAL A 94 8.13 17.74 -21.75
CA VAL A 94 9.44 17.78 -21.08
C VAL A 94 10.29 16.60 -21.57
N THR A 95 11.49 16.90 -22.07
CA THR A 95 12.34 15.88 -22.72
C THR A 95 13.48 15.36 -21.85
N LYS A 96 13.86 16.11 -20.81
CA LYS A 96 14.95 15.75 -19.90
C LYS A 96 14.60 16.17 -18.47
N VAL A 97 14.85 15.30 -17.48
CA VAL A 97 14.96 15.68 -16.07
C VAL A 97 16.39 16.20 -15.85
N GLY A 98 16.53 17.42 -15.36
CA GLY A 98 17.82 18.07 -15.19
C GLY A 98 18.73 17.38 -14.15
N ALA A 99 20.04 17.53 -14.31
CA ALA A 99 21.00 17.03 -13.32
C ALA A 99 20.74 17.65 -11.94
N TYR A 100 20.92 16.88 -10.88
CA TYR A 100 20.78 17.28 -9.48
C TYR A 100 19.47 17.98 -9.11
N SER A 101 18.43 17.83 -9.94
CA SER A 101 17.11 18.49 -9.75
C SER A 101 16.48 18.15 -8.38
N PHE A 102 16.62 16.91 -7.95
CA PHE A 102 16.09 16.37 -6.71
C PHE A 102 17.20 15.73 -5.88
N GLY A 103 18.44 16.20 -6.07
CA GLY A 103 19.60 15.74 -5.31
C GLY A 103 19.53 16.18 -3.85
N GLY A 104 19.80 15.27 -2.96
CA GLY A 104 19.84 15.49 -1.53
C GLY A 104 21.26 15.59 -0.98
N TYR A 105 21.34 15.86 0.32
CA TYR A 105 22.55 16.13 1.06
C TYR A 105 23.18 14.89 1.70
N VAL A 106 24.51 14.82 1.68
CA VAL A 106 25.31 13.80 2.37
C VAL A 106 26.49 14.47 3.04
N TYR A 107 26.74 14.23 4.32
CA TYR A 107 27.98 14.66 4.97
C TYR A 107 28.61 13.51 5.76
N LEU A 108 29.93 13.63 6.00
CA LEU A 108 30.67 12.69 6.80
C LEU A 108 30.89 13.28 8.22
N ALA A 109 30.41 12.58 9.23
CA ALA A 109 30.67 12.90 10.62
C ALA A 109 31.38 11.72 11.31
N GLU A 110 32.55 11.96 11.89
CA GLU A 110 33.34 10.97 12.64
C GLU A 110 33.56 9.63 11.88
N GLY A 111 33.82 9.71 10.57
CA GLY A 111 34.01 8.52 9.72
C GLY A 111 32.73 7.78 9.32
N ASN A 112 31.55 8.25 9.73
CA ASN A 112 30.27 7.68 9.33
C ASN A 112 29.57 8.58 8.33
N LEU A 113 29.00 7.97 7.28
CA LEU A 113 28.15 8.65 6.34
C LEU A 113 26.83 9.01 7.02
N VAL A 114 26.59 10.29 7.29
CA VAL A 114 25.32 10.77 7.83
C VAL A 114 24.50 11.33 6.70
N VAL A 115 23.40 10.64 6.42
CA VAL A 115 22.41 11.06 5.44
C VAL A 115 21.45 12.02 6.14
N GLN A 116 21.60 13.32 5.91
CA GLN A 116 20.64 14.33 6.40
C GLN A 116 20.18 15.22 5.25
N ASP A 117 18.96 15.75 5.39
CA ASP A 117 18.38 16.82 4.59
C ASP A 117 18.12 16.57 3.09
N GLY A 118 17.97 15.32 2.65
CA GLY A 118 17.48 15.00 1.29
C GLY A 118 15.96 15.11 1.16
N TYR A 119 15.44 14.58 0.06
CA TYR A 119 14.00 14.47 -0.18
C TYR A 119 13.40 13.29 0.63
N GLN A 120 13.34 13.45 1.96
CA GLN A 120 12.87 12.40 2.87
C GLN A 120 11.37 12.09 2.75
N SER A 121 10.61 12.96 2.10
CA SER A 121 9.17 12.80 1.87
C SER A 121 8.82 12.33 0.46
N LEU A 122 9.76 12.40 -0.51
CA LEU A 122 9.53 12.04 -1.91
C LEU A 122 9.42 10.52 -2.06
N LYS A 123 8.21 10.02 -2.29
CA LYS A 123 7.92 8.57 -2.41
C LYS A 123 7.71 8.12 -3.84
N GLN A 124 7.28 9.00 -4.74
CA GLN A 124 6.90 8.65 -6.09
C GLN A 124 7.39 9.68 -7.11
N VAL A 125 7.88 9.17 -8.25
CA VAL A 125 8.21 9.97 -9.43
C VAL A 125 7.42 9.41 -10.61
N GLU A 126 6.74 10.28 -11.36
CA GLU A 126 6.00 9.92 -12.57
C GLU A 126 6.52 10.75 -13.75
N MET A 127 7.06 10.10 -14.77
CA MET A 127 7.55 10.70 -15.98
C MET A 127 6.63 10.35 -17.14
N LYS A 128 5.99 11.36 -17.75
CA LYS A 128 5.12 11.14 -18.91
C LYS A 128 5.92 10.81 -20.18
N GLY A 129 5.23 10.50 -21.25
CA GLY A 129 5.76 9.88 -22.45
C GLY A 129 6.92 10.57 -23.19
N SER A 130 7.17 11.87 -22.97
CA SER A 130 8.18 12.64 -23.72
C SER A 130 9.58 12.63 -23.11
N VAL A 131 9.76 12.20 -21.85
CA VAL A 131 11.06 12.23 -21.16
C VAL A 131 11.98 11.18 -21.75
N GLN A 132 13.10 11.65 -22.33
CA GLN A 132 14.13 10.81 -22.97
C GLN A 132 15.36 10.60 -22.09
N GLN A 133 15.63 11.52 -21.16
CA GLN A 133 16.84 11.51 -20.34
C GLN A 133 16.54 11.86 -18.88
N VAL A 134 17.20 11.16 -17.97
CA VAL A 134 17.35 11.54 -16.57
C VAL A 134 18.80 11.93 -16.36
N GLY A 135 19.02 13.17 -15.91
CA GLY A 135 20.36 13.75 -15.72
C GLY A 135 21.14 13.13 -14.56
N ASP A 136 22.42 13.49 -14.48
CA ASP A 136 23.33 13.02 -13.44
C ASP A 136 22.85 13.47 -12.06
N GLY A 137 22.87 12.58 -11.07
CA GLY A 137 22.43 12.86 -9.70
C GLY A 137 20.99 13.36 -9.57
N ALA A 138 20.14 13.23 -10.59
CA ALA A 138 18.83 13.85 -10.63
C ALA A 138 17.96 13.59 -9.40
N PHE A 139 18.04 12.38 -8.82
CA PHE A 139 17.36 11.96 -7.59
C PHE A 139 18.35 11.43 -6.54
N PHE A 140 19.59 11.89 -6.58
CA PHE A 140 20.64 11.48 -5.65
C PHE A 140 20.17 11.66 -4.20
N ASN A 141 20.26 10.62 -3.38
CA ASN A 141 19.86 10.63 -1.97
C ASN A 141 18.36 10.94 -1.72
N ALA A 142 17.47 10.57 -2.64
CA ALA A 142 16.04 10.56 -2.39
C ALA A 142 15.68 9.28 -1.60
N VAL A 143 16.04 9.25 -0.33
CA VAL A 143 16.01 8.04 0.53
C VAL A 143 14.63 7.41 0.70
N ALA A 144 13.57 8.21 0.61
CA ALA A 144 12.19 7.74 0.75
C ALA A 144 11.54 7.29 -0.56
N LEU A 145 12.23 7.43 -1.71
CA LEU A 145 11.70 7.09 -3.03
C LEU A 145 11.43 5.58 -3.11
N GLN A 146 10.20 5.21 -3.46
CA GLN A 146 9.72 3.83 -3.50
C GLN A 146 9.26 3.41 -4.89
N GLU A 147 8.77 4.35 -5.69
CA GLU A 147 8.13 4.07 -6.98
C GLU A 147 8.56 5.06 -8.04
N ILE A 148 8.86 4.53 -9.24
CA ILE A 148 9.15 5.31 -10.44
C ILE A 148 8.26 4.79 -11.57
N VAL A 149 7.43 5.69 -12.13
CA VAL A 149 6.71 5.47 -13.38
C VAL A 149 7.51 6.12 -14.49
N TRP A 150 8.05 5.30 -15.38
CA TRP A 150 8.96 5.74 -16.44
C TRP A 150 8.22 6.24 -17.68
N SER A 151 8.83 7.21 -18.34
CA SER A 151 8.48 7.53 -19.73
C SER A 151 8.79 6.36 -20.66
N SER A 152 7.87 6.05 -21.57
CA SER A 152 8.10 5.07 -22.64
C SER A 152 9.17 5.49 -23.66
N ALA A 153 9.55 6.77 -23.69
CA ALA A 153 10.59 7.32 -24.54
C ALA A 153 11.98 7.39 -23.88
N LEU A 154 12.13 6.96 -22.61
CA LEU A 154 13.38 7.09 -21.87
C LEU A 154 14.51 6.29 -22.51
N GLN A 155 15.62 6.97 -22.83
CA GLN A 155 16.79 6.40 -23.49
C GLN A 155 18.01 6.31 -22.59
N SER A 156 18.16 7.24 -21.65
CA SER A 156 19.35 7.29 -20.79
C SER A 156 19.04 7.71 -19.36
N ILE A 157 19.78 7.10 -18.44
CA ILE A 157 19.83 7.46 -17.03
C ILE A 157 21.27 7.85 -16.72
N GLY A 158 21.47 9.02 -16.15
CA GLY A 158 22.78 9.62 -15.87
C GLY A 158 23.55 8.96 -14.73
N GLU A 159 24.76 9.46 -14.49
CA GLU A 159 25.61 9.05 -13.38
C GLU A 159 24.95 9.36 -12.05
N ALA A 160 25.02 8.41 -11.10
CA ALA A 160 24.48 8.53 -9.73
C ALA A 160 23.00 9.01 -9.67
N ALA A 161 22.22 8.90 -10.75
CA ALA A 161 20.89 9.49 -10.86
C ALA A 161 19.92 9.07 -9.75
N PHE A 162 20.00 7.83 -9.27
CA PHE A 162 19.22 7.27 -8.16
C PHE A 162 20.13 6.66 -7.07
N SER A 163 21.35 7.12 -6.99
CA SER A 163 22.27 6.67 -5.94
C SER A 163 21.74 7.10 -4.56
N TYR A 164 21.89 6.25 -3.56
CA TYR A 164 21.34 6.40 -2.20
C TYR A 164 19.80 6.46 -2.12
N CYS A 165 19.07 6.03 -3.13
CA CYS A 165 17.63 5.82 -3.05
C CYS A 165 17.31 4.49 -2.32
N ILE A 166 17.60 4.41 -1.03
CA ILE A 166 17.49 3.17 -0.23
C ILE A 166 16.06 2.66 -0.07
N GLY A 167 15.06 3.54 -0.23
CA GLY A 167 13.65 3.18 -0.26
C GLY A 167 13.24 2.37 -1.50
N LEU A 168 14.05 2.44 -2.58
CA LEU A 168 13.76 1.80 -3.85
C LEU A 168 14.17 0.32 -3.80
N LYS A 169 13.16 -0.55 -3.61
CA LYS A 169 13.36 -2.01 -3.46
C LYS A 169 13.24 -2.76 -4.78
N GLN A 170 12.55 -2.18 -5.75
CA GLN A 170 12.33 -2.74 -7.09
C GLN A 170 12.25 -1.63 -8.11
N VAL A 171 12.68 -1.92 -9.33
CA VAL A 171 12.57 -1.02 -10.49
C VAL A 171 12.24 -1.85 -11.72
N SER A 172 11.23 -1.40 -12.49
CA SER A 172 10.93 -1.93 -13.81
C SER A 172 11.40 -0.94 -14.86
N LEU A 173 12.53 -1.20 -15.51
CA LEU A 173 13.11 -0.30 -16.51
C LEU A 173 12.35 -0.39 -17.84
N PRO A 174 12.15 0.73 -18.56
CA PRO A 174 11.44 0.75 -19.83
C PRO A 174 12.26 0.09 -20.95
N ALA A 175 11.54 -0.54 -21.89
CA ALA A 175 12.16 -1.22 -23.04
C ALA A 175 12.90 -0.27 -24.00
N SER A 176 12.71 1.03 -23.90
CA SER A 176 13.40 2.06 -24.68
C SER A 176 14.79 2.42 -24.15
N LEU A 177 15.14 2.02 -22.93
CA LEU A 177 16.37 2.40 -22.25
C LEU A 177 17.60 1.82 -22.97
N GLN A 178 18.58 2.66 -23.30
CA GLN A 178 19.79 2.30 -24.03
C GLN A 178 21.07 2.42 -23.20
N SER A 179 21.10 3.31 -22.20
CA SER A 179 22.29 3.51 -21.38
C SER A 179 21.96 3.86 -19.93
N MET A 180 22.83 3.39 -19.04
CA MET A 180 22.86 3.73 -17.60
C MET A 180 24.27 4.21 -17.25
N GLY A 181 24.35 5.32 -16.52
CA GLY A 181 25.62 5.91 -16.05
C GLY A 181 26.24 5.14 -14.89
N GLU A 182 27.44 5.56 -14.50
CA GLU A 182 28.14 5.07 -13.32
C GLU A 182 27.26 5.27 -12.08
N ARG A 183 27.21 4.27 -11.19
CA ARG A 183 26.46 4.30 -9.91
C ARG A 183 24.99 4.73 -10.02
N SER A 184 24.39 4.61 -11.20
CA SER A 184 23.04 5.16 -11.45
C SER A 184 21.95 4.64 -10.48
N PHE A 185 22.11 3.42 -9.93
CA PHE A 185 21.25 2.82 -8.91
C PHE A 185 22.05 2.21 -7.74
N SER A 186 23.20 2.72 -7.43
CA SER A 186 24.04 2.19 -6.36
C SER A 186 24.52 3.30 -5.41
N PRO A 187 24.31 3.12 -4.09
CA PRO A 187 23.52 2.07 -3.44
C PRO A 187 22.01 2.33 -3.50
N THR A 188 21.22 1.24 -3.51
CA THR A 188 19.76 1.29 -3.38
C THR A 188 19.28 0.12 -2.51
N GLY A 189 17.98 0.05 -2.23
CA GLY A 189 17.41 -1.07 -1.48
C GLY A 189 17.13 -2.34 -2.28
N MET A 190 17.50 -2.39 -3.57
CA MET A 190 17.25 -3.52 -4.45
C MET A 190 18.14 -4.72 -4.12
N GLN A 191 17.59 -5.92 -4.31
CA GLN A 191 18.33 -7.19 -4.28
C GLN A 191 18.42 -7.82 -5.67
N SER A 192 17.65 -7.32 -6.61
CA SER A 192 17.63 -7.78 -8.00
C SER A 192 17.14 -6.69 -8.94
N ILE A 193 17.51 -6.82 -10.22
CA ILE A 193 17.03 -5.96 -11.29
C ILE A 193 16.87 -6.74 -12.59
N SER A 194 15.85 -6.38 -13.38
CA SER A 194 15.68 -6.87 -14.75
C SER A 194 16.07 -5.79 -15.74
N LEU A 195 17.03 -6.08 -16.59
CA LEU A 195 17.58 -5.14 -17.58
C LEU A 195 16.98 -5.41 -18.96
N PRO A 196 16.48 -4.37 -19.66
CA PRO A 196 15.91 -4.54 -20.99
C PRO A 196 16.98 -4.89 -22.01
N ALA A 197 16.59 -5.65 -23.05
CA ALA A 197 17.50 -6.05 -24.12
C ALA A 197 18.01 -4.87 -25.00
N SER A 198 17.32 -3.74 -24.94
CA SER A 198 17.71 -2.48 -25.60
C SER A 198 18.92 -1.80 -24.96
N LEU A 199 19.25 -2.16 -23.70
CA LEU A 199 20.33 -1.56 -22.94
C LEU A 199 21.68 -1.97 -23.53
N LYS A 200 22.44 -0.99 -24.02
CA LYS A 200 23.72 -1.17 -24.72
C LYS A 200 24.92 -0.85 -23.84
N LYS A 201 24.73 0.08 -22.89
CA LYS A 201 25.80 0.55 -22.00
C LYS A 201 25.35 0.58 -20.56
N ILE A 202 26.13 -0.05 -19.70
CA ILE A 202 25.98 -0.01 -18.23
C ILE A 202 27.31 0.55 -17.69
N GLY A 203 27.24 1.64 -16.96
CA GLY A 203 28.42 2.27 -16.33
C GLY A 203 28.97 1.43 -15.20
N PRO A 204 30.21 1.72 -14.75
CA PRO A 204 30.79 1.07 -13.58
C PRO A 204 29.88 1.21 -12.35
N GLU A 205 29.83 0.19 -11.52
CA GLU A 205 29.05 0.20 -10.26
C GLU A 205 27.59 0.64 -10.39
N ALA A 206 27.02 0.61 -11.62
CA ALA A 206 25.69 1.14 -11.89
C ALA A 206 24.57 0.49 -11.06
N ILE A 207 24.72 -0.79 -10.75
CA ILE A 207 23.73 -1.59 -10.01
C ILE A 207 24.43 -2.67 -9.17
N GLY A 208 23.79 -3.06 -8.05
CA GLY A 208 24.27 -4.18 -7.23
C GLY A 208 25.44 -3.86 -6.33
N TYR A 209 25.66 -2.61 -5.98
CA TYR A 209 26.68 -2.20 -5.02
C TYR A 209 26.07 -1.52 -3.81
N ASN A 210 26.66 -1.76 -2.65
CA ASN A 210 26.32 -1.12 -1.38
C ASN A 210 27.51 -0.34 -0.83
N HIS A 211 27.21 0.68 -0.02
CA HIS A 211 28.22 1.43 0.71
C HIS A 211 28.86 0.56 1.80
N ILE A 212 30.18 0.59 1.92
CA ILE A 212 30.91 -0.04 3.02
C ILE A 212 31.04 1.00 4.15
N ALA A 213 30.49 0.69 5.32
CA ALA A 213 30.39 1.60 6.47
C ALA A 213 31.74 2.03 7.09
N GLU A 214 32.86 1.46 6.69
CA GLU A 214 34.16 1.71 7.29
C GLU A 214 35.08 2.66 6.49
N ASP A 215 34.63 3.12 5.31
CA ASP A 215 35.47 3.93 4.44
C ASP A 215 34.79 5.25 4.04
N CYS A 216 35.45 6.34 4.48
CA CYS A 216 34.96 7.73 4.33
C CYS A 216 34.95 8.25 2.87
N TYR A 217 35.37 7.46 1.87
CA TYR A 217 35.53 7.93 0.49
C TYR A 217 34.49 7.42 -0.49
N GLY A 218 33.32 6.94 0.00
CA GLY A 218 32.24 6.51 -0.88
C GLY A 218 32.56 5.25 -1.66
N ILE A 219 33.42 4.38 -1.15
CA ILE A 219 33.73 3.10 -1.77
C ILE A 219 32.49 2.21 -1.67
N CYS A 220 32.01 1.75 -2.81
CA CYS A 220 30.92 0.79 -2.91
C CYS A 220 31.49 -0.62 -3.12
N ALA A 221 30.98 -1.59 -2.35
CA ALA A 221 31.29 -3.00 -2.59
C ALA A 221 30.14 -3.70 -3.31
N PRO A 222 30.46 -4.65 -4.21
CA PRO A 222 29.44 -5.45 -4.87
C PRO A 222 28.68 -6.32 -3.85
N MET A 223 27.35 -6.35 -4.01
CA MET A 223 26.45 -7.08 -3.13
C MET A 223 26.51 -8.59 -3.39
N GLN A 224 26.75 -9.35 -2.31
CA GLN A 224 26.77 -10.81 -2.41
C GLN A 224 25.42 -11.34 -2.87
N GLY A 225 25.40 -12.08 -3.98
CA GLY A 225 24.21 -12.73 -4.51
C GLY A 225 23.23 -11.81 -5.22
N PHE A 226 23.59 -10.55 -5.54
CA PHE A 226 22.72 -9.65 -6.28
C PHE A 226 22.31 -10.24 -7.63
N GLN A 227 21.01 -10.26 -7.92
CA GLN A 227 20.46 -10.94 -9.09
C GLN A 227 20.27 -9.98 -10.26
N ILE A 228 20.94 -10.21 -11.37
CA ILE A 228 20.79 -9.47 -12.62
C ILE A 228 20.10 -10.37 -13.64
N ASN A 229 18.96 -9.89 -14.16
CA ASN A 229 18.18 -10.61 -15.16
C ASN A 229 18.30 -9.88 -16.50
N GLY A 230 18.60 -10.59 -17.58
CA GLY A 230 18.76 -10.00 -18.89
C GLY A 230 18.78 -11.03 -20.02
N ALA A 231 18.79 -10.58 -21.26
CA ALA A 231 18.94 -11.48 -22.40
C ALA A 231 20.36 -12.07 -22.45
N LYS A 232 20.49 -13.31 -22.88
CA LYS A 232 21.78 -13.93 -23.15
C LYS A 232 22.53 -13.17 -24.25
N GLY A 233 23.82 -12.93 -24.07
CA GLY A 233 24.66 -12.15 -24.96
C GLY A 233 24.44 -10.63 -24.85
N SER A 234 23.65 -10.16 -23.85
CA SER A 234 23.40 -8.73 -23.63
C SER A 234 24.44 -8.08 -22.71
N SER A 235 24.42 -6.73 -22.67
CA SER A 235 25.21 -5.97 -21.70
C SER A 235 24.92 -6.34 -20.24
N ALA A 236 23.74 -6.88 -19.94
CA ALA A 236 23.40 -7.38 -18.61
C ALA A 236 24.22 -8.60 -18.22
N GLU A 237 24.40 -9.55 -19.12
CA GLU A 237 25.25 -10.72 -18.89
C GLU A 237 26.71 -10.32 -18.75
N THR A 238 27.21 -9.43 -19.65
CA THR A 238 28.57 -8.91 -19.58
C THR A 238 28.84 -8.22 -18.24
N TYR A 239 27.97 -7.33 -17.81
CA TYR A 239 28.09 -6.63 -16.52
C TYR A 239 28.09 -7.58 -15.33
N ALA A 240 27.24 -8.60 -15.32
CA ALA A 240 27.22 -9.59 -14.27
C ALA A 240 28.50 -10.45 -14.25
N ALA A 241 29.10 -10.69 -15.42
CA ALA A 241 30.34 -11.47 -15.57
C ALA A 241 31.59 -10.70 -15.11
N GLU A 242 31.55 -9.38 -14.92
CA GLU A 242 32.65 -8.59 -14.37
C GLU A 242 32.93 -8.99 -12.91
N HIS A 243 31.91 -9.42 -12.16
CA HIS A 243 32.03 -9.83 -10.76
C HIS A 243 31.26 -11.12 -10.46
N PRO A 244 31.62 -12.28 -11.07
CA PRO A 244 30.84 -13.51 -11.02
C PRO A 244 30.76 -14.14 -9.62
N GLN A 245 31.66 -13.75 -8.72
CA GLN A 245 31.63 -14.17 -7.31
C GLN A 245 30.54 -13.47 -6.50
N PHE A 246 30.07 -12.29 -6.95
CA PHE A 246 29.06 -11.48 -6.26
C PHE A 246 27.71 -11.50 -6.98
N PHE A 247 27.72 -11.37 -8.30
CA PHE A 247 26.51 -11.25 -9.09
C PHE A 247 26.03 -12.59 -9.60
N ARG A 248 24.71 -12.77 -9.66
CA ARG A 248 24.05 -13.91 -10.27
C ARG A 248 23.34 -13.43 -11.54
N PHE A 249 23.77 -13.95 -12.68
CA PHE A 249 23.05 -13.73 -13.93
C PHE A 249 22.00 -14.81 -14.14
N SER A 250 20.78 -14.41 -14.49
CA SER A 250 19.76 -15.30 -15.04
C SER A 250 19.37 -14.81 -16.42
N GLU A 251 19.42 -15.73 -17.38
CA GLU A 251 18.83 -15.47 -18.68
C GLU A 251 17.34 -15.17 -18.44
N ALA A 252 16.93 -13.92 -18.71
CA ALA A 252 15.52 -13.64 -18.89
C ALA A 252 15.05 -14.54 -20.03
N GLN A 253 14.21 -15.54 -19.74
CA GLN A 253 13.62 -16.34 -20.80
C GLN A 253 13.15 -15.37 -21.87
N LYS A 254 13.53 -15.59 -23.13
CA LYS A 254 13.06 -14.77 -24.25
C LYS A 254 11.57 -14.63 -24.07
N VAL A 255 11.14 -13.45 -23.62
CA VAL A 255 9.82 -12.99 -23.96
C VAL A 255 9.85 -13.09 -25.48
N GLN A 256 9.16 -14.06 -26.06
CA GLN A 256 8.88 -13.97 -27.49
C GLN A 256 8.32 -12.57 -27.62
N ASN A 257 9.06 -11.70 -28.31
CA ASN A 257 8.55 -10.42 -28.71
C ASN A 257 7.31 -10.75 -29.54
N GLY A 258 6.18 -10.91 -28.88
CA GLY A 258 4.92 -10.75 -29.50
C GLY A 258 5.03 -9.39 -30.16
N ALA A 259 4.89 -9.34 -31.46
CA ALA A 259 4.87 -8.11 -32.23
C ALA A 259 4.09 -7.10 -31.40
N ALA A 260 4.62 -5.88 -31.24
CA ALA A 260 3.97 -4.81 -30.49
C ALA A 260 2.50 -4.88 -30.81
N ALA A 261 1.68 -5.18 -29.79
CA ALA A 261 0.25 -5.38 -30.02
C ALA A 261 -0.22 -4.16 -30.80
N PRO A 262 -0.87 -4.33 -31.96
CA PRO A 262 -1.24 -3.21 -32.78
C PRO A 262 -2.02 -2.25 -31.90
N LEU A 263 -1.76 -0.94 -32.01
CA LEU A 263 -2.48 0.11 -31.30
C LEU A 263 -3.97 -0.20 -31.42
N MET A 264 -4.58 -0.72 -30.35
CA MET A 264 -5.96 -1.14 -30.37
C MET A 264 -6.83 0.11 -30.43
N SER A 265 -7.60 0.24 -31.50
CA SER A 265 -8.69 1.21 -31.53
C SER A 265 -9.81 0.68 -30.62
N TRP A 266 -10.04 1.34 -29.50
CA TRP A 266 -11.13 0.99 -28.60
C TRP A 266 -12.46 1.43 -29.23
N SER A 267 -13.45 0.53 -29.30
CA SER A 267 -14.78 0.84 -29.83
C SER A 267 -15.58 1.77 -28.90
N ALA A 268 -15.22 1.80 -27.60
CA ALA A 268 -15.78 2.74 -26.62
C ALA A 268 -15.43 4.20 -26.92
N GLY A 269 -14.38 4.46 -27.71
CA GLY A 269 -13.92 5.82 -28.00
C GLY A 269 -13.30 6.52 -26.78
N THR A 270 -13.30 7.85 -26.80
CA THR A 270 -12.79 8.68 -25.67
C THR A 270 -13.81 8.73 -24.54
N ALA A 271 -13.30 8.88 -23.31
CA ALA A 271 -14.16 9.05 -22.15
C ALA A 271 -15.13 10.23 -22.29
N PRO A 272 -16.38 10.09 -21.94
CA PRO A 272 -17.38 11.15 -22.10
C PRO A 272 -17.06 12.33 -21.19
N ALA A 273 -17.27 13.54 -21.70
CA ALA A 273 -17.23 14.74 -20.88
C ALA A 273 -18.34 14.67 -19.82
N VAL A 274 -18.00 14.79 -18.56
CA VAL A 274 -18.93 14.75 -17.43
C VAL A 274 -19.00 16.06 -16.69
N ASN A 275 -20.20 16.51 -16.36
CA ASN A 275 -20.46 17.71 -15.58
C ASN A 275 -20.51 17.36 -14.07
N ALA A 276 -19.38 16.89 -13.58
CA ALA A 276 -19.10 16.61 -12.17
C ALA A 276 -17.70 17.13 -11.83
N THR A 277 -17.47 17.53 -10.59
CA THR A 277 -16.13 17.98 -10.17
C THR A 277 -15.18 16.79 -10.01
N GLY A 278 -15.69 15.64 -9.57
CA GLY A 278 -14.94 14.37 -9.50
C GLY A 278 -15.76 13.25 -10.07
N ALA A 279 -15.13 12.35 -10.84
CA ALA A 279 -15.80 11.19 -11.41
C ALA A 279 -14.82 10.06 -11.72
N VAL A 280 -15.28 8.81 -11.60
CA VAL A 280 -14.55 7.62 -12.03
C VAL A 280 -15.50 6.54 -12.54
N VAL A 281 -14.98 5.68 -13.41
CA VAL A 281 -15.63 4.43 -13.83
C VAL A 281 -14.69 3.28 -13.51
N LEU A 282 -15.15 2.32 -12.73
CA LEU A 282 -14.40 1.15 -12.30
C LEU A 282 -15.05 -0.13 -12.87
N ASP A 283 -14.26 -0.95 -13.52
CA ASP A 283 -14.61 -2.35 -13.79
C ASP A 283 -14.54 -3.13 -12.48
N TYR A 284 -15.66 -3.72 -12.09
CA TYR A 284 -15.76 -4.44 -10.83
C TYR A 284 -14.84 -5.67 -10.75
N ASP A 285 -14.70 -6.40 -11.85
CA ASP A 285 -13.98 -7.67 -11.86
C ASP A 285 -12.47 -7.45 -11.95
N SER A 286 -12.03 -6.62 -12.92
CA SER A 286 -10.60 -6.36 -13.16
C SER A 286 -9.98 -5.31 -12.23
N GLY A 287 -10.81 -4.43 -11.64
CA GLY A 287 -10.31 -3.27 -10.88
C GLY A 287 -9.66 -2.19 -11.77
N GLU A 288 -9.85 -2.25 -13.10
CA GLU A 288 -9.39 -1.23 -14.02
C GLU A 288 -10.30 0.01 -13.96
N PHE A 289 -9.70 1.21 -13.93
CA PHE A 289 -10.44 2.46 -14.08
C PHE A 289 -10.48 2.87 -15.56
N TYR A 290 -11.68 2.96 -16.12
CA TYR A 290 -11.89 3.32 -17.53
C TYR A 290 -12.01 4.83 -17.75
N CYS A 291 -12.36 5.58 -16.72
CA CYS A 291 -12.47 7.03 -16.75
C CYS A 291 -12.12 7.60 -15.38
N GLU A 292 -11.36 8.68 -15.38
CA GLU A 292 -10.90 9.34 -14.15
C GLU A 292 -10.92 10.86 -14.35
N LYS A 293 -11.63 11.55 -13.45
CA LYS A 293 -11.67 13.00 -13.37
C LYS A 293 -11.50 13.43 -11.93
N ASN A 294 -10.38 14.08 -11.60
CA ASN A 294 -10.05 14.46 -10.22
C ASN A 294 -10.24 13.26 -9.25
N ALA A 295 -9.78 12.07 -9.69
CA ALA A 295 -10.07 10.80 -9.04
C ALA A 295 -9.53 10.73 -7.62
N ASP A 296 -8.39 11.38 -7.36
CA ASP A 296 -7.69 11.36 -6.07
C ASP A 296 -7.91 12.63 -5.23
N VAL A 297 -8.80 13.52 -5.65
CA VAL A 297 -9.11 14.73 -4.89
C VAL A 297 -10.25 14.43 -3.92
N ALA A 298 -9.91 14.26 -2.64
CA ALA A 298 -10.88 14.03 -1.58
C ALA A 298 -11.84 15.22 -1.41
N ARG A 299 -13.11 14.93 -1.20
CA ARG A 299 -14.19 15.93 -1.07
C ARG A 299 -15.35 15.38 -0.25
N PRO A 300 -16.26 16.24 0.25
CA PRO A 300 -17.46 15.78 0.96
C PRO A 300 -18.24 14.75 0.12
N ALA A 301 -18.50 13.58 0.72
CA ALA A 301 -19.21 12.47 0.08
C ALA A 301 -20.71 12.47 0.38
N ALA A 302 -21.15 13.31 1.32
CA ALA A 302 -22.51 13.30 1.84
C ALA A 302 -22.95 11.89 2.24
N SER A 303 -24.18 11.53 2.04
CA SER A 303 -24.73 10.21 2.40
C SER A 303 -24.11 9.01 1.67
N MET A 304 -23.15 9.19 0.76
CA MET A 304 -22.35 8.05 0.26
C MET A 304 -21.44 7.49 1.38
N THR A 305 -21.13 8.28 2.41
CA THR A 305 -20.47 7.85 3.66
C THR A 305 -21.13 6.62 4.29
N LYS A 306 -22.45 6.46 4.13
CA LYS A 306 -23.21 5.31 4.63
C LYS A 306 -22.79 3.97 4.05
N ILE A 307 -22.07 3.96 2.93
CA ILE A 307 -21.50 2.73 2.38
C ILE A 307 -20.47 2.16 3.36
N MET A 308 -19.61 3.00 3.94
CA MET A 308 -18.68 2.58 4.99
C MET A 308 -19.40 2.16 6.28
N SER A 309 -20.44 2.91 6.67
CA SER A 309 -21.22 2.55 7.87
C SER A 309 -21.88 1.18 7.73
N VAL A 310 -22.49 0.90 6.58
CA VAL A 310 -23.11 -0.40 6.28
C VAL A 310 -22.06 -1.51 6.15
N TYR A 311 -20.88 -1.21 5.62
CA TYR A 311 -19.77 -2.16 5.61
C TYR A 311 -19.41 -2.63 7.02
N LEU A 312 -19.29 -1.71 7.99
CA LEU A 312 -19.03 -2.07 9.38
C LEU A 312 -20.17 -2.87 10.03
N VAL A 313 -21.41 -2.59 9.66
CA VAL A 313 -22.56 -3.41 10.13
C VAL A 313 -22.42 -4.84 9.61
N PHE A 314 -22.05 -5.05 8.36
CA PHE A 314 -21.83 -6.39 7.82
C PHE A 314 -20.64 -7.10 8.46
N GLN A 315 -19.57 -6.39 8.81
CA GLN A 315 -18.47 -6.96 9.59
C GLN A 315 -18.92 -7.48 10.96
N GLU A 316 -19.82 -6.77 11.64
CA GLU A 316 -20.38 -7.23 12.92
C GLU A 316 -21.26 -8.47 12.75
N ILE A 317 -22.00 -8.53 11.64
CA ILE A 317 -22.83 -9.69 11.30
C ILE A 317 -21.96 -10.91 10.99
N GLU A 318 -20.91 -10.74 10.16
CA GLU A 318 -19.96 -11.80 9.83
C GLU A 318 -19.24 -12.33 11.08
N ALA A 319 -18.88 -11.45 12.00
CA ALA A 319 -18.25 -11.80 13.27
C ALA A 319 -19.22 -12.43 14.31
N GLY A 320 -20.49 -12.59 13.98
CA GLY A 320 -21.51 -13.16 14.86
C GLY A 320 -21.89 -12.27 16.07
N ARG A 321 -21.45 -11.00 16.10
CA ARG A 321 -21.80 -10.06 17.18
C ARG A 321 -23.13 -9.35 16.94
N LEU A 322 -23.64 -9.42 15.71
CA LEU A 322 -24.92 -8.88 15.29
C LEU A 322 -25.57 -9.85 14.31
N SER A 323 -26.90 -9.80 14.17
CA SER A 323 -27.62 -10.52 13.10
C SER A 323 -28.65 -9.60 12.47
N LEU A 324 -29.15 -9.96 11.29
CA LEU A 324 -30.22 -9.20 10.62
C LEU A 324 -31.51 -9.16 11.45
N ASP A 325 -31.75 -10.20 12.23
CA ASP A 325 -32.91 -10.33 13.11
C ASP A 325 -32.73 -9.67 14.49
N SER A 326 -31.52 -9.19 14.78
CA SER A 326 -31.24 -8.49 16.04
C SER A 326 -32.08 -7.23 16.17
N TRP A 327 -32.58 -6.97 17.37
CA TRP A 327 -33.34 -5.77 17.74
C TRP A 327 -32.44 -4.78 18.43
N VAL A 328 -32.31 -3.60 17.86
CA VAL A 328 -31.43 -2.53 18.33
C VAL A 328 -32.26 -1.34 18.80
N LYS A 329 -31.98 -0.87 20.02
CA LYS A 329 -32.73 0.20 20.68
C LYS A 329 -32.31 1.57 20.16
N ALA A 330 -33.26 2.39 19.75
CA ALA A 330 -33.00 3.76 19.34
C ALA A 330 -32.77 4.67 20.54
N SER A 331 -31.67 5.41 20.52
CA SER A 331 -31.40 6.48 21.49
C SER A 331 -32.31 7.69 21.27
N ALA A 332 -32.38 8.57 22.27
CA ALA A 332 -33.08 9.85 22.13
C ALA A 332 -32.49 10.71 20.98
N ARG A 333 -31.17 10.64 20.79
CA ARG A 333 -30.44 11.35 19.74
C ARG A 333 -30.78 10.80 18.34
N ALA A 334 -30.78 9.50 18.16
CA ALA A 334 -31.16 8.87 16.91
C ALA A 334 -32.63 9.15 16.55
N ALA A 335 -33.53 9.07 17.54
CA ALA A 335 -34.94 9.46 17.38
C ALA A 335 -35.08 10.93 16.97
N ALA A 336 -34.39 11.86 17.64
CA ALA A 336 -34.40 13.28 17.28
C ALA A 336 -33.90 13.50 15.84
N MET A 337 -32.82 12.82 15.44
CA MET A 337 -32.28 12.88 14.07
C MET A 337 -33.30 12.37 13.06
N SER A 338 -33.96 11.25 13.31
CA SER A 338 -34.97 10.66 12.43
C SER A 338 -36.25 11.49 12.23
N ASN A 339 -36.47 12.45 13.11
CA ASN A 339 -37.61 13.38 13.11
C ASN A 339 -37.27 14.80 12.59
N ASN A 340 -35.98 15.08 12.36
CA ASN A 340 -35.55 16.42 11.97
C ASN A 340 -35.79 16.65 10.46
N PRO A 341 -36.63 17.64 10.09
CA PRO A 341 -36.97 17.91 8.68
C PRO A 341 -35.78 18.40 7.84
N ALA A 342 -34.66 18.81 8.45
CA ALA A 342 -33.44 19.16 7.72
C ALA A 342 -32.78 17.95 7.07
N TYR A 343 -33.15 16.73 7.46
CA TYR A 343 -32.60 15.50 6.92
C TYR A 343 -33.57 14.82 5.96
N SER A 344 -33.01 14.05 5.01
CA SER A 344 -33.80 13.15 4.17
C SER A 344 -34.22 11.89 4.95
N GLY A 345 -35.31 11.27 4.53
CA GLY A 345 -35.77 10.01 5.10
C GLY A 345 -36.29 10.17 6.54
N LEU A 346 -37.39 10.91 6.71
CA LEU A 346 -38.02 11.06 8.03
C LEU A 346 -38.71 9.76 8.43
N GLU A 347 -37.94 8.82 8.96
CA GLU A 347 -38.43 7.50 9.37
C GLU A 347 -39.16 7.52 10.72
N ARG A 348 -39.05 8.60 11.48
CA ARG A 348 -39.76 8.85 12.75
C ARG A 348 -39.59 7.76 13.80
N LEU A 349 -38.35 7.38 14.04
CA LEU A 349 -38.02 6.45 15.14
C LEU A 349 -38.40 7.08 16.47
N LYS A 350 -38.77 6.24 17.44
CA LYS A 350 -39.09 6.68 18.80
C LYS A 350 -37.96 6.27 19.76
N ALA A 351 -37.60 7.20 20.61
CA ALA A 351 -36.60 6.95 21.67
C ALA A 351 -37.04 5.79 22.56
N GLY A 352 -36.12 4.86 22.78
CA GLY A 352 -36.37 3.69 23.62
C GLY A 352 -37.05 2.50 22.92
N GLU A 353 -37.62 2.70 21.72
CA GLU A 353 -38.12 1.57 20.90
C GLU A 353 -36.96 0.82 20.21
N SER A 354 -37.14 -0.45 19.97
CA SER A 354 -36.17 -1.29 19.28
C SER A 354 -36.63 -1.57 17.85
N TYR A 355 -35.66 -1.67 16.92
CA TYR A 355 -35.89 -1.89 15.50
C TYR A 355 -34.95 -2.99 15.01
N GLN A 356 -35.41 -3.82 14.09
CA GLN A 356 -34.59 -4.89 13.51
C GLN A 356 -33.50 -4.29 12.60
N VAL A 357 -32.31 -4.88 12.65
CA VAL A 357 -31.17 -4.49 11.80
C VAL A 357 -31.50 -4.53 10.33
N ASP A 358 -32.19 -5.58 9.84
CA ASP A 358 -32.65 -5.68 8.45
C ASP A 358 -33.52 -4.49 8.04
N THR A 359 -34.47 -4.10 8.90
CA THR A 359 -35.35 -2.96 8.65
C THR A 359 -34.55 -1.64 8.56
N LEU A 360 -33.62 -1.43 9.48
CA LEU A 360 -32.77 -0.25 9.47
C LEU A 360 -31.90 -0.20 8.21
N LEU A 361 -31.30 -1.32 7.77
CA LEU A 361 -30.51 -1.40 6.53
C LEU A 361 -31.35 -1.08 5.28
N ARG A 362 -32.60 -1.57 5.20
CA ARG A 362 -33.54 -1.22 4.14
C ARG A 362 -33.79 0.29 4.09
N LEU A 363 -34.07 0.91 5.20
CA LEU A 363 -34.29 2.36 5.31
C LEU A 363 -33.05 3.17 4.92
N ILE A 364 -31.86 2.74 5.36
CA ILE A 364 -30.57 3.39 5.06
C ILE A 364 -30.28 3.37 3.56
N MET A 365 -30.37 2.22 2.93
CA MET A 365 -29.94 2.08 1.54
C MET A 365 -30.99 2.61 0.56
N THR A 366 -32.29 2.45 0.85
CA THR A 366 -33.38 2.93 -0.02
C THR A 366 -33.58 4.43 0.11
N ALA A 367 -33.86 4.92 1.31
CA ALA A 367 -34.31 6.30 1.56
C ALA A 367 -33.26 7.19 2.20
N SER A 368 -32.05 6.67 2.43
CA SER A 368 -30.96 7.44 3.04
C SER A 368 -31.22 7.90 4.48
N CYS A 369 -32.02 7.16 5.24
CA CYS A 369 -32.43 7.48 6.61
C CYS A 369 -31.23 7.64 7.55
N ASN A 370 -31.11 8.81 8.20
CA ASN A 370 -29.97 9.15 9.04
C ASN A 370 -30.09 8.58 10.46
N GLY A 371 -31.30 8.62 11.03
CA GLY A 371 -31.56 8.07 12.36
C GLY A 371 -31.27 6.56 12.42
N SER A 372 -31.64 5.84 11.37
CA SER A 372 -31.38 4.40 11.23
C SER A 372 -29.87 4.09 11.24
N VAL A 373 -29.05 4.91 10.60
CA VAL A 373 -27.57 4.74 10.65
C VAL A 373 -27.06 4.99 12.05
N LEU A 374 -27.54 6.07 12.70
CA LEU A 374 -27.08 6.45 14.03
C LEU A 374 -27.44 5.38 15.09
N VAL A 375 -28.62 4.75 14.98
CA VAL A 375 -29.01 3.62 15.83
C VAL A 375 -27.97 2.49 15.75
N LEU A 376 -27.56 2.09 14.54
CA LEU A 376 -26.58 1.02 14.33
C LEU A 376 -25.19 1.46 14.77
N ALA A 377 -24.79 2.70 14.47
CA ALA A 377 -23.49 3.24 14.86
C ALA A 377 -23.32 3.31 16.39
N GLU A 378 -24.31 3.79 17.11
CA GLU A 378 -24.30 3.84 18.57
C GLU A 378 -24.33 2.44 19.20
N HIS A 379 -25.06 1.51 18.61
CA HIS A 379 -25.10 0.14 19.09
C HIS A 379 -23.75 -0.57 18.95
N ILE A 380 -23.12 -0.46 17.76
CA ILE A 380 -21.86 -1.14 17.45
C ILE A 380 -20.66 -0.47 18.12
N GLY A 381 -20.64 0.85 18.14
CA GLY A 381 -19.51 1.62 18.69
C GLY A 381 -19.67 1.98 20.18
N GLY A 382 -20.85 1.80 20.78
CA GLY A 382 -21.20 2.38 22.09
C GLY A 382 -21.42 3.89 22.03
N SER A 383 -20.90 4.54 20.99
CA SER A 383 -21.12 5.95 20.63
C SER A 383 -20.82 6.17 19.13
N GLU A 384 -21.39 7.24 18.56
CA GLU A 384 -21.05 7.63 17.18
C GLU A 384 -19.56 7.93 17.03
N ALA A 385 -18.94 8.61 18.00
CA ALA A 385 -17.53 8.97 17.94
C ALA A 385 -16.61 7.72 17.86
N ALA A 386 -16.89 6.69 18.65
CA ALA A 386 -16.15 5.43 18.59
C ALA A 386 -16.39 4.67 17.28
N PHE A 387 -17.62 4.71 16.76
CA PHE A 387 -17.93 4.13 15.46
C PHE A 387 -17.19 4.84 14.33
N VAL A 388 -17.14 6.18 14.34
CA VAL A 388 -16.41 7.00 13.37
C VAL A 388 -14.90 6.73 13.44
N ALA A 389 -14.34 6.58 14.65
CA ALA A 389 -12.94 6.18 14.80
C ALA A 389 -12.67 4.83 14.10
N ARG A 390 -13.58 3.88 14.24
CA ARG A 390 -13.52 2.59 13.55
C ARG A 390 -13.69 2.72 12.03
N MET A 391 -14.56 3.61 11.53
CA MET A 391 -14.68 3.91 10.09
C MET A 391 -13.33 4.40 9.52
N ASN A 392 -12.65 5.31 10.22
CA ASN A 392 -11.36 5.84 9.81
C ASN A 392 -10.24 4.78 9.86
N GLU A 393 -10.21 3.96 10.91
CA GLU A 393 -9.24 2.86 11.00
C GLU A 393 -9.46 1.83 9.88
N THR A 394 -10.71 1.48 9.58
CA THR A 394 -11.06 0.58 8.48
C THR A 394 -10.65 1.16 7.14
N ALA A 395 -10.89 2.45 6.89
CA ALA A 395 -10.45 3.13 5.67
C ALA A 395 -8.93 3.08 5.51
N LYS A 396 -8.20 3.32 6.60
CA LYS A 396 -6.73 3.23 6.62
C LYS A 396 -6.24 1.80 6.31
N GLN A 397 -6.83 0.78 6.94
CA GLN A 397 -6.51 -0.63 6.68
C GLN A 397 -6.78 -1.03 5.23
N MET A 398 -7.80 -0.45 4.61
CA MET A 398 -8.13 -0.64 3.20
C MET A 398 -7.24 0.17 2.25
N GLY A 399 -6.40 1.08 2.75
CA GLY A 399 -5.61 2.01 1.94
C GLY A 399 -6.44 3.05 1.20
N LEU A 400 -7.62 3.41 1.71
CA LEU A 400 -8.51 4.37 1.08
C LEU A 400 -8.16 5.81 1.46
N ASP A 401 -8.12 6.70 0.47
CA ASP A 401 -8.07 8.16 0.70
C ASP A 401 -9.45 8.65 1.14
N ALA A 402 -9.73 8.42 2.41
CA ALA A 402 -11.02 8.73 3.03
C ALA A 402 -10.85 9.16 4.49
N LYS A 403 -11.63 10.15 4.89
CA LYS A 403 -11.77 10.64 6.26
C LYS A 403 -13.25 10.81 6.58
N TYR A 404 -13.66 10.35 7.74
CA TYR A 404 -15.03 10.42 8.24
C TYR A 404 -15.09 11.22 9.54
N ALA A 405 -16.07 12.12 9.66
CA ALA A 405 -16.35 12.91 10.86
C ALA A 405 -17.68 12.55 11.52
N ASP A 406 -18.58 11.90 10.78
CA ASP A 406 -19.83 11.35 11.26
C ASP A 406 -20.22 10.08 10.48
N CYS A 407 -21.15 9.30 11.01
CA CYS A 407 -21.56 8.03 10.41
C CYS A 407 -22.52 8.19 9.21
N CYS A 408 -23.06 9.39 8.96
CA CYS A 408 -24.08 9.65 7.95
C CYS A 408 -23.57 10.44 6.74
N GLY A 409 -22.42 11.14 6.89
CA GLY A 409 -21.86 12.06 5.90
C GLY A 409 -22.56 13.41 5.90
N PHE A 410 -22.96 13.91 7.06
CA PHE A 410 -23.65 15.19 7.19
C PHE A 410 -22.69 16.37 7.41
N ILE A 411 -21.56 16.13 8.07
CA ILE A 411 -20.56 17.16 8.37
C ILE A 411 -19.64 17.32 7.15
N ASP A 412 -19.88 18.34 6.31
CA ASP A 412 -19.10 18.56 5.09
C ASP A 412 -17.61 18.81 5.38
N ASP A 413 -17.29 19.62 6.38
CA ASP A 413 -15.91 20.02 6.71
C ASP A 413 -15.05 18.89 7.29
N GLY A 414 -15.62 17.74 7.61
CA GLY A 414 -14.91 16.62 8.24
C GLY A 414 -14.94 15.33 7.44
N ASN A 415 -15.93 15.18 6.55
CA ASN A 415 -16.06 14.01 5.68
C ASN A 415 -15.40 14.32 4.34
N ALA A 416 -14.35 13.60 4.01
CA ALA A 416 -13.62 13.76 2.76
C ALA A 416 -13.24 12.39 2.20
N VAL A 417 -13.72 12.08 1.00
CA VAL A 417 -13.45 10.81 0.30
C VAL A 417 -13.15 11.12 -1.16
N SER A 418 -12.10 10.55 -1.72
CA SER A 418 -11.82 10.71 -3.14
C SER A 418 -12.76 9.85 -3.99
N PRO A 419 -13.06 10.23 -5.25
CA PRO A 419 -13.86 9.41 -6.16
C PRO A 419 -13.31 7.99 -6.33
N ARG A 420 -11.98 7.83 -6.41
CA ARG A 420 -11.29 6.55 -6.47
C ARG A 420 -11.55 5.71 -5.23
N ALA A 421 -11.34 6.29 -4.05
CA ALA A 421 -11.57 5.59 -2.78
C ALA A 421 -13.03 5.16 -2.62
N MET A 422 -13.98 6.00 -3.07
CA MET A 422 -15.41 5.67 -3.04
C MET A 422 -15.75 4.49 -3.96
N ALA A 423 -15.17 4.45 -5.17
CA ALA A 423 -15.37 3.32 -6.10
C ALA A 423 -14.73 2.03 -5.55
N GLN A 424 -13.54 2.10 -4.97
CA GLN A 424 -12.87 0.96 -4.34
C GLN A 424 -13.63 0.44 -3.12
N LEU A 425 -14.17 1.34 -2.29
CA LEU A 425 -15.04 0.96 -1.17
C LEU A 425 -16.31 0.27 -1.68
N ALA A 426 -16.95 0.80 -2.74
CA ALA A 426 -18.12 0.19 -3.35
C ALA A 426 -17.79 -1.20 -3.93
N GLN A 427 -16.67 -1.36 -4.63
CA GLN A 427 -16.20 -2.64 -5.14
C GLN A 427 -16.02 -3.64 -3.99
N ARG A 428 -15.36 -3.22 -2.92
CA ARG A 428 -15.04 -4.06 -1.79
C ARG A 428 -16.30 -4.52 -1.04
N VAL A 429 -17.21 -3.59 -0.73
CA VAL A 429 -18.43 -3.95 -0.01
C VAL A 429 -19.33 -4.89 -0.83
N ILE A 430 -19.38 -4.71 -2.15
CA ILE A 430 -20.15 -5.61 -3.03
C ILE A 430 -19.49 -7.00 -3.11
N ARG A 431 -18.16 -7.06 -3.08
CA ARG A 431 -17.41 -8.33 -3.16
C ARG A 431 -17.51 -9.13 -1.87
N GLU A 432 -17.30 -8.49 -0.74
CA GLU A 432 -17.30 -9.13 0.58
C GLU A 432 -18.71 -9.35 1.12
N TYR A 433 -19.62 -8.39 0.87
CA TYR A 433 -21.00 -8.40 1.38
C TYR A 433 -22.03 -8.14 0.26
N PRO A 434 -22.19 -9.05 -0.71
CA PRO A 434 -23.08 -8.85 -1.86
C PRO A 434 -24.52 -8.59 -1.47
N LYS A 435 -24.91 -8.93 -0.25
CA LYS A 435 -26.22 -8.64 0.34
C LYS A 435 -26.57 -7.15 0.35
N ILE A 436 -25.59 -6.24 0.29
CA ILE A 436 -25.84 -4.80 0.17
C ILE A 436 -26.66 -4.47 -1.07
N LEU A 437 -26.52 -5.26 -2.14
CA LEU A 437 -27.29 -5.08 -3.38
C LEU A 437 -28.76 -5.41 -3.22
N GLU A 438 -29.14 -6.33 -2.33
CA GLU A 438 -30.55 -6.61 -2.03
C GLU A 438 -31.25 -5.38 -1.44
N TYR A 439 -30.53 -4.58 -0.66
CA TYR A 439 -31.04 -3.35 -0.06
C TYR A 439 -31.00 -2.17 -1.04
N SER A 440 -29.92 -2.00 -1.78
CA SER A 440 -29.75 -0.86 -2.70
C SER A 440 -30.60 -0.97 -3.97
N SER A 441 -31.04 -2.17 -4.32
CA SER A 441 -31.95 -2.42 -5.46
C SER A 441 -33.44 -2.26 -5.14
N LEU A 442 -33.79 -1.98 -3.89
CA LEU A 442 -35.19 -1.74 -3.52
C LEU A 442 -35.70 -0.42 -4.11
N LYS A 443 -36.79 -0.47 -4.88
CA LYS A 443 -37.46 0.72 -5.41
C LYS A 443 -38.16 1.53 -4.31
N SER A 444 -38.61 0.84 -3.27
CA SER A 444 -39.26 1.43 -2.07
C SER A 444 -39.19 0.47 -0.89
N VAL A 445 -39.42 0.99 0.29
CA VAL A 445 -39.59 0.24 1.55
C VAL A 445 -40.75 0.82 2.34
N SER A 446 -41.60 -0.05 2.89
CA SER A 446 -42.72 0.35 3.77
C SER A 446 -42.26 0.26 5.23
N PHE A 447 -42.48 1.30 5.99
CA PHE A 447 -42.17 1.36 7.42
C PHE A 447 -43.18 2.22 8.17
N GLN A 448 -43.75 1.68 9.24
CA GLN A 448 -44.81 2.34 10.06
C GLN A 448 -45.92 2.99 9.23
N GLY A 449 -46.46 2.23 8.26
CA GLY A 449 -47.57 2.70 7.42
C GLY A 449 -47.19 3.72 6.34
N LYS A 450 -45.92 4.11 6.22
CA LYS A 450 -45.40 5.03 5.22
C LYS A 450 -44.52 4.30 4.21
N THR A 451 -44.62 4.66 2.94
CA THR A 451 -43.72 4.18 1.89
C THR A 451 -42.61 5.16 1.62
N PHE A 452 -41.35 4.67 1.70
CA PHE A 452 -40.14 5.41 1.40
C PHE A 452 -39.59 4.95 0.06
N TYR A 453 -39.43 5.85 -0.88
CA TYR A 453 -38.93 5.57 -2.22
C TYR A 453 -37.41 5.68 -2.31
N SER A 454 -36.81 4.88 -3.15
CA SER A 454 -35.38 4.95 -3.43
C SER A 454 -34.98 6.34 -3.92
N THR A 455 -33.86 6.83 -3.42
CA THR A 455 -33.26 8.07 -3.90
C THR A 455 -32.57 7.93 -5.26
N ASN A 456 -32.35 6.68 -5.72
CA ASN A 456 -31.84 6.35 -7.04
C ASN A 456 -32.98 6.34 -8.07
N THR A 457 -33.10 7.42 -8.85
CA THR A 457 -34.17 7.52 -9.85
C THR A 457 -33.92 6.61 -11.06
N LEU A 458 -32.66 6.32 -11.43
CA LEU A 458 -32.34 5.37 -12.52
C LEU A 458 -32.88 3.97 -12.23
N LEU A 459 -32.90 3.59 -10.95
CA LEU A 459 -33.50 2.33 -10.50
C LEU A 459 -35.02 2.37 -10.58
N ARG A 460 -35.63 3.49 -10.18
CA ARG A 460 -37.11 3.61 -10.14
C ARG A 460 -37.71 3.60 -11.52
N ASP A 461 -37.10 4.35 -12.46
CA ASP A 461 -37.59 4.51 -13.84
C ASP A 461 -37.06 3.41 -14.78
N GLY A 462 -36.07 2.62 -14.36
CA GLY A 462 -35.49 1.56 -15.16
C GLY A 462 -34.65 2.07 -16.34
N SER A 463 -34.19 3.31 -16.33
CA SER A 463 -33.49 3.96 -17.45
C SER A 463 -32.07 3.43 -17.68
N VAL A 464 -31.53 2.61 -16.77
CA VAL A 464 -30.27 1.87 -16.92
C VAL A 464 -30.54 0.39 -16.70
N VAL A 465 -30.26 -0.42 -17.69
CA VAL A 465 -30.42 -1.88 -17.59
C VAL A 465 -29.48 -2.42 -16.51
N GLY A 466 -30.01 -3.28 -15.65
CA GLY A 466 -29.20 -3.96 -14.61
C GLY A 466 -28.73 -3.09 -13.47
N ILE A 467 -29.23 -1.84 -13.34
CA ILE A 467 -28.87 -1.00 -12.18
C ILE A 467 -29.47 -1.58 -10.89
N ASP A 468 -28.61 -1.77 -9.89
CA ASP A 468 -28.97 -2.38 -8.61
C ASP A 468 -28.41 -1.64 -7.39
N GLY A 469 -27.83 -0.47 -7.60
CA GLY A 469 -27.31 0.35 -6.50
C GLY A 469 -26.57 1.60 -6.97
N LEU A 470 -25.77 2.21 -6.10
CA LEU A 470 -25.52 1.83 -4.70
C LEU A 470 -26.09 2.89 -3.75
N LYS A 471 -25.55 4.14 -3.78
CA LYS A 471 -25.93 5.20 -2.81
C LYS A 471 -25.79 6.60 -3.39
N THR A 472 -26.83 7.42 -3.18
CA THR A 472 -26.80 8.87 -3.46
C THR A 472 -26.33 9.66 -2.25
N GLY A 473 -25.77 10.85 -2.48
CA GLY A 473 -25.39 11.80 -1.44
C GLY A 473 -25.82 13.24 -1.79
N THR A 474 -26.24 14.02 -0.81
CA THR A 474 -26.56 15.44 -0.98
C THR A 474 -26.35 16.18 0.34
N THR A 475 -25.51 17.21 0.32
CA THR A 475 -25.37 18.28 1.33
C THR A 475 -25.05 19.58 0.60
N ASN A 476 -24.96 20.67 1.33
CA ASN A 476 -24.60 21.96 0.72
C ASN A 476 -23.17 21.95 0.16
N GLY A 477 -22.20 21.40 0.89
CA GLY A 477 -20.80 21.32 0.45
C GLY A 477 -20.56 20.23 -0.59
N ALA A 478 -21.13 19.03 -0.41
CA ALA A 478 -21.02 17.94 -1.37
C ALA A 478 -21.83 18.19 -2.65
N ARG A 479 -22.84 19.03 -2.62
CA ARG A 479 -23.85 19.16 -3.67
C ARG A 479 -24.50 17.81 -3.97
N TYR A 480 -24.54 17.38 -5.22
CA TYR A 480 -25.21 16.14 -5.60
C TYR A 480 -24.19 15.10 -6.04
N CYS A 481 -24.12 13.98 -5.29
CA CYS A 481 -23.19 12.88 -5.50
C CYS A 481 -23.96 11.57 -5.72
N PHE A 482 -23.35 10.63 -6.44
CA PHE A 482 -23.90 9.29 -6.63
C PHE A 482 -22.81 8.27 -6.90
N THR A 483 -22.82 7.18 -6.16
CA THR A 483 -22.13 5.94 -6.49
C THR A 483 -23.16 5.01 -7.09
N GLY A 484 -23.11 4.84 -8.41
CA GLY A 484 -23.99 3.95 -9.17
C GLY A 484 -23.29 2.63 -9.49
N THR A 485 -24.04 1.54 -9.50
CA THR A 485 -23.57 0.24 -9.99
C THR A 485 -24.65 -0.47 -10.77
N ALA A 486 -24.23 -1.13 -11.86
CA ALA A 486 -25.12 -1.92 -12.70
C ALA A 486 -24.43 -3.22 -13.14
N LYS A 487 -25.23 -4.28 -13.36
CA LYS A 487 -24.75 -5.57 -13.87
C LYS A 487 -25.51 -5.94 -15.14
N GLN A 488 -24.79 -6.16 -16.24
CA GLN A 488 -25.33 -6.59 -17.54
C GLN A 488 -24.53 -7.79 -18.05
N ASP A 489 -25.18 -8.84 -18.48
CA ASP A 489 -24.54 -10.04 -19.04
C ASP A 489 -23.40 -10.59 -18.18
N GLY A 490 -23.61 -10.62 -16.87
CA GLY A 490 -22.59 -11.07 -15.90
C GLY A 490 -21.54 -10.03 -15.52
N ARG A 491 -21.38 -8.94 -16.26
CA ARG A 491 -20.39 -7.87 -16.09
C ARG A 491 -20.93 -6.80 -15.15
N ARG A 492 -20.11 -6.32 -14.21
CA ARG A 492 -20.50 -5.22 -13.31
C ARG A 492 -19.61 -4.02 -13.51
N ILE A 493 -20.24 -2.85 -13.59
CA ILE A 493 -19.56 -1.54 -13.63
C ILE A 493 -19.98 -0.71 -12.41
N ILE A 494 -19.03 0.03 -11.85
CA ILE A 494 -19.26 1.00 -10.79
C ILE A 494 -18.89 2.38 -11.34
N ALA A 495 -19.78 3.36 -11.21
CA ALA A 495 -19.53 4.75 -11.60
C ALA A 495 -19.77 5.67 -10.41
N VAL A 496 -18.82 6.55 -10.13
CA VAL A 496 -18.92 7.56 -9.07
C VAL A 496 -18.93 8.94 -9.71
N VAL A 497 -19.90 9.77 -9.34
CA VAL A 497 -19.95 11.20 -9.67
C VAL A 497 -20.10 12.00 -8.39
N MET A 498 -19.28 13.03 -8.24
CA MET A 498 -19.25 13.88 -7.05
C MET A 498 -19.34 15.36 -7.43
N ASN A 499 -20.14 16.10 -6.66
CA ASN A 499 -20.32 17.53 -6.80
C ASN A 499 -20.85 17.92 -8.19
N THR A 500 -21.98 17.31 -8.59
CA THR A 500 -22.75 17.71 -9.77
C THR A 500 -23.70 18.87 -9.47
N THR A 501 -24.24 19.50 -10.51
CA THR A 501 -25.05 20.73 -10.38
C THR A 501 -26.46 20.52 -9.84
N SER A 502 -27.03 19.31 -10.03
CA SER A 502 -28.42 18.98 -9.61
C SER A 502 -28.63 17.51 -9.35
N SER A 503 -29.77 17.16 -8.75
CA SER A 503 -30.17 15.77 -8.57
C SER A 503 -30.37 15.03 -9.90
N SER A 504 -30.87 15.68 -10.94
CA SER A 504 -30.99 15.11 -12.27
C SER A 504 -29.62 14.95 -12.96
N ALA A 505 -28.72 15.95 -12.79
CA ALA A 505 -27.37 15.90 -13.35
C ALA A 505 -26.58 14.69 -12.82
N ARG A 506 -26.59 14.41 -11.48
CA ARG A 506 -25.88 13.24 -10.94
C ARG A 506 -26.36 11.91 -11.57
N MET A 507 -27.65 11.83 -11.90
CA MET A 507 -28.23 10.63 -12.52
C MET A 507 -27.79 10.53 -13.98
N SER A 508 -27.96 11.59 -14.77
CA SER A 508 -27.57 11.58 -16.18
C SER A 508 -26.07 11.39 -16.39
N GLU A 509 -25.23 12.01 -15.55
CA GLU A 509 -23.78 11.84 -15.64
C GLU A 509 -23.33 10.41 -15.24
N CYS A 510 -23.94 9.86 -14.18
CA CYS A 510 -23.66 8.49 -13.79
C CYS A 510 -24.11 7.47 -14.85
N LYS A 511 -25.29 7.68 -15.49
CA LYS A 511 -25.77 6.87 -16.59
C LYS A 511 -24.77 6.83 -17.75
N LYS A 512 -24.29 8.00 -18.23
CA LYS A 512 -23.26 8.09 -19.27
C LYS A 512 -22.02 7.27 -18.93
N LEU A 513 -21.56 7.38 -17.66
CA LEU A 513 -20.38 6.69 -17.20
C LEU A 513 -20.57 5.18 -17.12
N LEU A 514 -21.73 4.69 -16.68
CA LEU A 514 -22.06 3.26 -16.68
C LEU A 514 -22.10 2.70 -18.11
N GLU A 515 -22.75 3.40 -19.05
CA GLU A 515 -22.82 3.02 -20.47
C GLU A 515 -21.41 2.97 -21.10
N TYR A 516 -20.59 3.99 -20.84
CA TYR A 516 -19.19 4.00 -21.27
C TYR A 516 -18.38 2.85 -20.67
N GLY A 517 -18.58 2.55 -19.37
CA GLY A 517 -17.93 1.45 -18.70
C GLY A 517 -18.25 0.08 -19.33
N PHE A 518 -19.49 -0.17 -19.69
CA PHE A 518 -19.88 -1.40 -20.40
C PHE A 518 -19.25 -1.50 -21.79
N ALA A 519 -19.14 -0.40 -22.52
CA ALA A 519 -18.48 -0.38 -23.82
C ALA A 519 -16.97 -0.67 -23.68
N CYS A 520 -16.30 -0.05 -22.68
CA CYS A 520 -14.90 -0.34 -22.37
C CYS A 520 -14.71 -1.80 -21.99
N ARG A 521 -15.59 -2.35 -21.16
CA ARG A 521 -15.52 -3.77 -20.74
C ARG A 521 -15.63 -4.71 -21.95
N ALA A 522 -16.54 -4.44 -22.88
CA ALA A 522 -16.68 -5.22 -24.10
C ALA A 522 -15.39 -5.22 -24.94
N ASP A 523 -14.69 -4.09 -25.01
CA ASP A 523 -13.38 -4.01 -25.67
C ASP A 523 -12.30 -4.82 -24.93
N ARG A 524 -12.27 -4.79 -23.58
CA ARG A 524 -11.32 -5.60 -22.80
C ARG A 524 -11.52 -7.10 -22.99
N GLU A 525 -12.75 -7.53 -23.11
CA GLU A 525 -13.07 -8.95 -23.34
C GLU A 525 -12.57 -9.49 -24.67
N LYS A 526 -12.48 -8.63 -25.71
CA LYS A 526 -11.81 -8.99 -26.96
C LYS A 526 -10.34 -9.30 -26.75
N VAL A 527 -9.65 -8.50 -25.90
CA VAL A 527 -8.26 -8.77 -25.51
C VAL A 527 -8.16 -10.06 -24.71
N TRP A 528 -9.04 -10.21 -23.71
CA TRP A 528 -9.01 -11.39 -22.83
C TRP A 528 -9.29 -12.70 -23.57
N SER A 529 -10.11 -12.65 -24.63
CA SER A 529 -10.44 -13.85 -25.43
C SER A 529 -9.21 -14.47 -26.14
N THR A 530 -8.14 -13.70 -26.29
CA THR A 530 -6.88 -14.15 -26.93
C THR A 530 -5.67 -14.07 -26.00
N ALA A 531 -5.90 -13.86 -24.70
CA ALA A 531 -4.84 -13.62 -23.74
C ALA A 531 -3.91 -14.84 -23.56
N ASP A 532 -4.41 -16.07 -23.78
CA ASP A 532 -3.60 -17.29 -23.79
C ASP A 532 -2.46 -17.28 -24.82
N LYS A 533 -2.55 -16.44 -25.85
CA LYS A 533 -1.54 -16.28 -26.90
C LYS A 533 -0.54 -15.17 -26.61
N THR A 534 -0.85 -14.25 -25.73
CA THR A 534 -0.06 -13.04 -25.47
C THR A 534 0.46 -12.94 -24.04
N LEU A 535 -0.34 -13.35 -23.05
CA LEU A 535 0.06 -13.30 -21.64
C LEU A 535 1.12 -14.35 -21.36
N SER A 536 2.16 -13.94 -20.67
CA SER A 536 3.22 -14.78 -20.13
C SER A 536 3.24 -14.68 -18.61
N VAL A 537 3.43 -15.82 -17.96
CA VAL A 537 3.70 -15.90 -16.52
C VAL A 537 5.10 -16.45 -16.31
N THR A 538 5.87 -15.83 -15.43
CA THR A 538 7.19 -16.31 -15.00
C THR A 538 7.20 -16.43 -13.49
N LEU A 539 7.89 -17.44 -12.94
CA LEU A 539 7.97 -17.68 -11.50
C LEU A 539 9.42 -17.70 -11.04
N ARG A 540 9.68 -16.97 -9.96
CA ARG A 540 11.01 -16.91 -9.34
C ARG A 540 10.92 -17.09 -7.83
N ALA A 541 11.88 -17.83 -7.29
CA ALA A 541 12.14 -17.88 -5.85
C ALA A 541 13.00 -16.67 -5.45
N ALA A 542 12.87 -16.23 -4.20
CA ALA A 542 13.66 -15.13 -3.62
C ALA A 542 15.17 -15.44 -3.49
N GLY A 543 15.57 -16.69 -3.69
CA GLY A 543 16.97 -17.14 -3.63
C GLY A 543 17.20 -18.37 -4.50
N THR A 544 18.46 -18.78 -4.61
CA THR A 544 18.88 -19.98 -5.35
C THR A 544 18.70 -21.28 -4.55
N SER A 545 18.50 -21.19 -3.24
CA SER A 545 18.19 -22.29 -2.34
C SER A 545 17.21 -21.81 -1.27
N ALA A 546 16.41 -22.72 -0.76
CA ALA A 546 15.58 -22.55 0.42
C ALA A 546 16.30 -23.14 1.64
N ARG A 547 15.86 -22.75 2.85
CA ARG A 547 16.35 -23.33 4.11
C ARG A 547 15.18 -23.93 4.88
N PRO A 548 15.36 -25.05 5.56
CA PRO A 548 14.34 -25.58 6.46
C PRO A 548 13.91 -24.52 7.46
N TYR A 549 12.63 -24.49 7.78
CA TYR A 549 12.00 -23.58 8.74
C TYR A 549 12.03 -22.08 8.37
N VAL A 550 12.59 -21.70 7.22
CA VAL A 550 12.65 -20.31 6.75
C VAL A 550 11.66 -20.12 5.63
N PRO A 551 10.73 -19.14 5.75
CA PRO A 551 9.83 -18.81 4.67
C PRO A 551 10.62 -18.36 3.43
N THR A 552 10.44 -19.06 2.32
CA THR A 552 11.00 -18.68 1.01
C THR A 552 9.88 -18.12 0.15
N ALA A 553 10.05 -16.89 -0.31
CA ALA A 553 9.09 -16.24 -1.18
C ALA A 553 9.27 -16.66 -2.64
N PHE A 554 8.16 -16.89 -3.33
CA PHE A 554 8.08 -17.16 -4.76
C PHE A 554 7.21 -16.06 -5.40
N THR A 555 7.73 -15.40 -6.40
CA THR A 555 7.03 -14.30 -7.07
C THR A 555 6.71 -14.69 -8.50
N ALA A 556 5.42 -14.72 -8.84
CA ALA A 556 4.94 -14.81 -10.20
C ALA A 556 4.88 -13.40 -10.80
N SER A 557 5.39 -13.23 -12.01
CA SER A 557 5.35 -11.96 -12.75
C SER A 557 4.62 -12.16 -14.07
N PHE A 558 3.79 -11.20 -14.44
CA PHE A 558 2.92 -11.25 -15.61
C PHE A 558 3.33 -10.19 -16.64
N SER A 559 3.33 -10.57 -17.92
CA SER A 559 3.65 -9.66 -19.02
C SER A 559 2.92 -10.04 -20.31
N GLY A 560 2.84 -9.12 -21.29
CA GLY A 560 2.28 -9.39 -22.60
C GLY A 560 0.82 -8.95 -22.79
N LEU A 561 0.17 -8.33 -21.79
CA LEU A 561 -1.07 -7.59 -22.01
C LEU A 561 -0.77 -6.19 -22.55
N PRO A 562 -1.68 -5.60 -23.34
CA PRO A 562 -1.58 -4.19 -23.72
C PRO A 562 -1.58 -3.28 -22.48
N ASP A 563 -0.85 -2.16 -22.57
CA ASP A 563 -0.76 -1.20 -21.49
C ASP A 563 -2.13 -0.68 -21.04
N GLY A 564 -2.33 -0.57 -19.74
CA GLY A 564 -3.58 -0.14 -19.14
C GLY A 564 -4.68 -1.21 -19.08
N VAL A 565 -4.52 -2.36 -19.73
CA VAL A 565 -5.50 -3.46 -19.67
C VAL A 565 -5.25 -4.30 -18.44
N LYS A 566 -6.29 -4.48 -17.62
CA LYS A 566 -6.32 -5.40 -16.49
C LYS A 566 -7.28 -6.56 -16.77
N MET A 567 -6.89 -7.75 -16.36
CA MET A 567 -7.66 -8.98 -16.58
C MET A 567 -7.89 -9.70 -15.25
N PRO A 568 -9.13 -10.05 -14.90
CA PRO A 568 -9.42 -10.81 -13.69
C PRO A 568 -9.06 -12.27 -13.90
N CYS A 569 -8.11 -12.79 -13.13
CA CYS A 569 -7.68 -14.17 -13.18
C CYS A 569 -7.93 -14.91 -11.88
N THR A 570 -7.89 -16.24 -11.93
CA THR A 570 -7.79 -17.07 -10.73
C THR A 570 -6.36 -17.60 -10.64
N VAL A 571 -5.70 -17.36 -9.50
CA VAL A 571 -4.33 -17.82 -9.25
C VAL A 571 -4.35 -18.90 -8.19
N THR A 572 -3.75 -20.06 -8.52
CA THR A 572 -3.59 -21.20 -7.62
C THR A 572 -2.10 -21.50 -7.45
N TRP A 573 -1.66 -21.60 -6.22
CA TRP A 573 -0.29 -21.99 -5.89
C TRP A 573 -0.23 -23.46 -5.51
N LEU A 574 0.72 -24.19 -6.10
CA LEU A 574 0.96 -25.60 -5.77
C LEU A 574 2.39 -25.74 -5.23
N VAL A 575 2.55 -26.63 -4.26
CA VAL A 575 3.83 -27.09 -3.76
C VAL A 575 3.95 -28.57 -4.02
N ASP A 576 5.00 -28.98 -4.73
CA ASP A 576 5.23 -30.37 -5.15
C ASP A 576 3.99 -30.99 -5.83
N GLY A 577 3.26 -30.17 -6.61
CA GLY A 577 2.06 -30.56 -7.35
C GLY A 577 0.75 -30.55 -6.54
N VAL A 578 0.80 -30.22 -5.24
CA VAL A 578 -0.38 -30.18 -4.36
C VAL A 578 -0.80 -28.73 -4.11
N PRO A 579 -2.10 -28.38 -4.20
CA PRO A 579 -2.57 -27.01 -3.89
C PRO A 579 -2.19 -26.59 -2.47
N ALA A 580 -1.52 -25.44 -2.36
CA ALA A 580 -1.05 -24.87 -1.11
C ALA A 580 -1.98 -23.76 -0.62
N GLY A 581 -3.25 -24.08 -0.44
CA GLY A 581 -4.30 -23.18 0.00
C GLY A 581 -5.42 -23.00 -1.01
N ALA A 582 -6.37 -22.14 -0.70
CA ALA A 582 -7.49 -21.83 -1.59
C ALA A 582 -7.02 -21.00 -2.80
N ALA A 583 -7.64 -21.23 -3.96
CA ALA A 583 -7.41 -20.41 -5.15
C ALA A 583 -7.84 -18.95 -4.90
N LYS A 584 -6.99 -18.02 -5.29
CA LYS A 584 -7.26 -16.59 -5.23
C LYS A 584 -8.04 -16.18 -6.48
N THR A 585 -9.33 -15.86 -6.35
CA THR A 585 -10.18 -15.44 -7.47
C THR A 585 -10.20 -13.94 -7.66
N GLY A 586 -10.38 -13.46 -8.89
CA GLY A 586 -10.47 -12.04 -9.22
C GLY A 586 -9.16 -11.27 -9.01
N ILE A 587 -8.03 -11.95 -9.11
CA ILE A 587 -6.72 -11.30 -9.09
C ILE A 587 -6.57 -10.49 -10.37
N SER A 588 -6.30 -9.20 -10.22
CA SER A 588 -6.12 -8.27 -11.35
C SER A 588 -4.73 -8.44 -11.95
N VAL A 589 -4.66 -9.14 -13.09
CA VAL A 589 -3.42 -9.36 -13.86
C VAL A 589 -3.29 -8.30 -14.96
N PHE A 590 -2.13 -7.65 -15.02
CA PHE A 590 -1.78 -6.66 -16.04
C PHE A 590 -0.27 -6.71 -16.33
N ASN A 591 0.16 -6.03 -17.37
CA ASN A 591 1.58 -6.00 -17.77
C ASN A 591 2.46 -5.43 -16.65
N GLY A 592 3.39 -6.26 -16.12
CA GLY A 592 4.25 -5.92 -14.98
C GLY A 592 3.65 -6.20 -13.59
N SER A 593 2.43 -6.72 -13.49
CA SER A 593 1.87 -7.14 -12.20
C SER A 593 2.55 -8.39 -11.64
N THR A 594 2.48 -8.58 -10.32
CA THR A 594 3.05 -9.73 -9.62
C THR A 594 2.08 -10.30 -8.60
N ASP A 595 2.20 -11.61 -8.32
CA ASP A 595 1.60 -12.25 -7.15
C ASP A 595 2.66 -13.04 -6.41
N THR A 596 2.62 -13.05 -5.09
CA THR A 596 3.66 -13.66 -4.26
C THR A 596 3.06 -14.72 -3.34
N PHE A 597 3.79 -15.83 -3.21
CA PHE A 597 3.50 -16.94 -2.32
C PHE A 597 4.73 -17.24 -1.47
N SER A 598 4.53 -17.57 -0.19
CA SER A 598 5.60 -17.94 0.73
C SER A 598 5.42 -19.37 1.19
N TYR A 599 6.49 -20.16 1.13
CA TYR A 599 6.52 -21.54 1.60
C TYR A 599 7.69 -21.75 2.56
N THR A 600 7.44 -22.48 3.63
CA THR A 600 8.46 -22.85 4.62
C THR A 600 8.77 -24.34 4.47
N PRO A 601 9.96 -24.71 3.94
CA PRO A 601 10.33 -26.11 3.78
C PRO A 601 10.45 -26.84 5.13
N ALA A 602 10.08 -28.12 5.14
CA ALA A 602 10.29 -28.99 6.31
C ALA A 602 11.72 -29.50 6.36
N ALA A 603 12.14 -29.97 7.54
CA ALA A 603 13.39 -30.69 7.70
C ALA A 603 13.42 -31.94 6.83
N GLY A 604 14.59 -32.23 6.23
CA GLY A 604 14.81 -33.41 5.38
C GLY A 604 14.24 -33.29 3.97
N GLN A 605 13.47 -32.24 3.66
CA GLN A 605 13.08 -31.94 2.28
C GLN A 605 14.33 -31.52 1.50
N LYS A 606 14.62 -32.20 0.37
CA LYS A 606 15.84 -31.94 -0.42
C LYS A 606 15.66 -30.84 -1.43
N GLN A 607 14.44 -30.63 -1.91
CA GLN A 607 14.05 -29.59 -2.85
C GLN A 607 12.58 -29.24 -2.63
N VAL A 608 12.17 -28.08 -3.10
CA VAL A 608 10.77 -27.66 -3.18
C VAL A 608 10.48 -27.17 -4.59
N SER A 609 9.40 -27.68 -5.18
CA SER A 609 8.90 -27.22 -6.47
C SER A 609 7.60 -26.47 -6.26
N VAL A 610 7.59 -25.17 -6.58
CA VAL A 610 6.41 -24.32 -6.50
C VAL A 610 5.93 -24.02 -7.89
N THR A 611 4.61 -24.16 -8.14
CA THR A 611 3.96 -23.83 -9.40
C THR A 611 2.90 -22.78 -9.15
N CYS A 612 2.90 -21.73 -9.97
CA CYS A 612 1.82 -20.75 -10.07
C CYS A 612 0.96 -21.11 -11.28
N GLN A 613 -0.28 -21.51 -11.05
CA GLN A 613 -1.28 -21.76 -12.11
C GLN A 613 -2.21 -20.58 -12.19
N VAL A 614 -2.47 -20.10 -13.41
CA VAL A 614 -3.28 -18.91 -13.69
C VAL A 614 -4.38 -19.31 -14.66
N GLN A 615 -5.62 -19.32 -14.19
CA GLN A 615 -6.79 -19.53 -15.03
C GLN A 615 -7.29 -18.19 -15.56
N LEU A 616 -7.38 -18.08 -16.87
CA LEU A 616 -7.80 -16.89 -17.60
C LEU A 616 -9.33 -16.85 -17.74
N PRO A 617 -9.93 -15.65 -18.00
CA PRO A 617 -11.37 -15.51 -18.23
C PRO A 617 -11.89 -16.29 -19.45
N ASN A 618 -11.06 -16.58 -20.45
CA ASN A 618 -11.39 -17.39 -21.62
C ASN A 618 -11.35 -18.91 -21.34
N GLY A 619 -11.08 -19.31 -20.10
CA GLY A 619 -10.97 -20.71 -19.69
C GLY A 619 -9.61 -21.36 -19.92
N ALA A 620 -8.68 -20.69 -20.59
CA ALA A 620 -7.31 -21.17 -20.75
C ALA A 620 -6.54 -21.12 -19.42
N GLN A 621 -5.55 -22.00 -19.27
CA GLN A 621 -4.68 -22.08 -18.11
C GLN A 621 -3.24 -21.86 -18.54
N LEU A 622 -2.55 -20.98 -17.83
CA LEU A 622 -1.10 -20.78 -17.92
C LEU A 622 -0.47 -21.24 -16.61
N GLU A 623 0.79 -21.66 -16.69
CA GLU A 623 1.54 -22.03 -15.50
C GLU A 623 3.01 -21.67 -15.62
N ALA A 624 3.64 -21.44 -14.48
CA ALA A 624 5.07 -21.29 -14.32
C ALA A 624 5.52 -22.01 -13.06
N ALA A 625 6.63 -22.71 -13.14
CA ALA A 625 7.19 -23.46 -12.02
C ALA A 625 8.61 -23.00 -11.69
N SER A 626 8.97 -23.09 -10.43
CA SER A 626 10.32 -22.83 -9.92
C SER A 626 10.66 -23.89 -8.89
N THR A 627 11.80 -24.58 -9.11
CA THR A 627 12.30 -25.58 -8.17
C THR A 627 13.61 -25.07 -7.57
N VAL A 628 13.71 -25.09 -6.25
CA VAL A 628 14.92 -24.72 -5.51
C VAL A 628 15.36 -25.87 -4.60
N PRO A 629 16.67 -26.11 -4.48
CA PRO A 629 17.19 -27.05 -3.48
C PRO A 629 16.94 -26.51 -2.07
N VAL A 630 16.74 -27.41 -1.11
CA VAL A 630 16.67 -27.06 0.31
C VAL A 630 18.02 -27.41 0.93
N SER A 631 18.64 -26.43 1.59
CA SER A 631 19.89 -26.63 2.32
C SER A 631 19.69 -27.71 3.38
N GLN A 632 20.66 -28.62 3.47
CA GLN A 632 20.69 -29.66 4.50
C GLN A 632 21.58 -29.25 5.69
N GLU A 633 21.93 -27.98 5.78
CA GLU A 633 22.69 -27.39 6.89
C GLU A 633 21.84 -27.41 8.16
N GLU A 634 22.37 -28.00 9.23
CA GLU A 634 21.72 -28.02 10.53
C GLU A 634 21.78 -26.63 11.15
N LEU A 635 20.67 -26.22 11.79
CA LEU A 635 20.64 -24.96 12.54
C LEU A 635 21.33 -25.18 13.89
N THR A 636 22.26 -24.30 14.23
CA THR A 636 22.93 -24.27 15.53
C THR A 636 22.53 -23.01 16.29
N PHE A 637 22.57 -23.08 17.61
CA PHE A 637 22.19 -21.98 18.49
C PHE A 637 23.32 -21.70 19.49
N SER A 638 23.80 -20.47 19.48
CA SER A 638 24.77 -19.97 20.43
C SER A 638 24.13 -18.98 21.38
N GLY A 639 24.63 -18.95 22.63
CA GLY A 639 24.13 -18.01 23.62
C GLY A 639 24.81 -18.15 24.97
N TYR A 640 24.41 -17.32 25.90
CA TYR A 640 24.93 -17.32 27.25
C TYR A 640 23.92 -16.70 28.23
N LEU A 641 24.01 -17.11 29.50
CA LEU A 641 23.40 -16.37 30.60
C LEU A 641 24.34 -15.22 31.02
N GLY A 642 23.77 -14.05 31.26
CA GLY A 642 24.56 -12.84 31.61
C GLY A 642 25.32 -12.95 32.94
N ILE A 643 25.02 -13.96 33.74
CA ILE A 643 25.70 -14.32 34.98
C ILE A 643 25.96 -15.82 34.92
N SER A 644 27.21 -16.23 34.92
CA SER A 644 27.63 -17.63 34.90
C SER A 644 27.62 -18.28 36.28
N GLU A 645 27.89 -17.47 37.32
CA GLU A 645 27.84 -17.90 38.71
C GLU A 645 27.47 -16.73 39.60
N VAL A 646 26.61 -16.92 40.57
CA VAL A 646 26.18 -15.89 41.53
C VAL A 646 26.00 -16.50 42.92
N THR A 647 26.45 -15.77 43.96
CA THR A 647 26.18 -16.09 45.35
C THR A 647 25.11 -15.16 45.90
N LEU A 648 24.07 -15.71 46.47
CA LEU A 648 22.91 -14.98 46.98
C LEU A 648 22.64 -15.38 48.45
N TYR A 649 22.17 -14.44 49.27
CA TYR A 649 21.52 -14.76 50.54
C TYR A 649 20.05 -15.14 50.31
N GLN A 650 19.45 -15.93 51.22
CA GLN A 650 18.08 -16.39 51.05
C GLN A 650 17.01 -15.29 50.94
N ASP A 651 17.29 -14.08 51.39
CA ASP A 651 16.41 -12.91 51.29
C ASP A 651 16.62 -12.07 50.03
N SER A 652 17.60 -12.44 49.20
CA SER A 652 18.00 -11.67 48.01
C SER A 652 17.12 -12.02 46.81
N THR A 653 17.02 -11.04 45.91
CA THR A 653 16.39 -11.19 44.60
C THR A 653 17.43 -10.92 43.51
N VAL A 654 17.45 -11.74 42.46
CA VAL A 654 18.36 -11.58 41.32
C VAL A 654 17.58 -11.61 40.01
N THR A 655 18.08 -10.82 39.04
CA THR A 655 17.63 -10.87 37.65
C THR A 655 18.77 -11.39 36.78
N ILE A 656 18.56 -12.50 36.09
CA ILE A 656 19.52 -13.13 35.21
C ILE A 656 19.01 -13.04 33.78
N PRO A 657 19.71 -12.29 32.90
CA PRO A 657 19.39 -12.23 31.48
C PRO A 657 20.00 -13.41 30.73
N CYS A 658 19.28 -13.89 29.70
CA CYS A 658 19.77 -14.81 28.70
C CYS A 658 19.82 -14.10 27.34
N ARG A 659 20.90 -14.25 26.61
CA ARG A 659 21.01 -13.85 25.19
C ARG A 659 21.38 -15.07 24.38
N PHE A 660 20.72 -15.22 23.23
CA PHE A 660 21.01 -16.30 22.30
C PHE A 660 20.50 -15.94 20.90
N HIS A 661 21.06 -16.61 19.90
CA HIS A 661 20.72 -16.44 18.50
C HIS A 661 20.91 -17.75 17.73
N CYS A 662 20.32 -17.84 16.56
CA CYS A 662 20.64 -18.86 15.58
C CYS A 662 21.92 -18.46 14.84
N ASP A 663 22.95 -19.33 14.84
CA ASP A 663 24.25 -19.01 14.26
C ASP A 663 24.20 -18.75 12.75
N GLN A 664 23.19 -19.32 12.06
CA GLN A 664 22.96 -19.09 10.64
C GLN A 664 22.13 -17.81 10.36
N GLY A 665 21.81 -17.01 11.39
CA GLY A 665 21.05 -15.78 11.27
C GLY A 665 19.57 -15.97 10.85
N VAL A 666 19.03 -17.16 11.10
CA VAL A 666 17.67 -17.54 10.74
C VAL A 666 16.71 -17.23 11.89
N GLU A 667 15.55 -16.66 11.58
CA GLU A 667 14.47 -16.48 12.54
C GLU A 667 13.60 -17.74 12.61
N VAL A 668 13.46 -18.30 13.81
CA VAL A 668 12.69 -19.52 14.05
C VAL A 668 11.86 -19.38 15.32
N THR A 669 10.79 -20.16 15.41
CA THR A 669 9.92 -20.18 16.60
C THR A 669 9.86 -21.59 17.17
N PHE A 670 10.12 -21.74 18.46
CA PHE A 670 10.03 -23.00 19.18
C PHE A 670 9.70 -22.77 20.67
N PRO A 671 9.31 -23.80 21.43
CA PRO A 671 9.11 -23.65 22.86
C PRO A 671 10.43 -23.38 23.57
N ALA A 672 10.45 -22.44 24.52
CA ALA A 672 11.60 -22.13 25.36
C ALA A 672 11.15 -21.82 26.80
N GLY A 673 12.03 -22.03 27.78
CA GLY A 673 11.66 -21.74 29.16
C GLY A 673 12.81 -21.84 30.14
N TRP A 674 12.57 -21.34 31.35
CA TRP A 674 13.51 -21.37 32.46
C TRP A 674 13.22 -22.58 33.35
N TYR A 675 14.31 -23.19 33.84
CA TYR A 675 14.31 -24.35 34.73
C TYR A 675 15.25 -24.08 35.90
N LEU A 676 14.91 -24.63 37.05
CA LEU A 676 15.73 -24.58 38.24
C LEU A 676 15.89 -26.03 38.74
N ASP A 677 17.10 -26.48 38.90
CA ASP A 677 17.44 -27.86 39.28
C ASP A 677 16.68 -28.89 38.42
N GLY A 678 16.60 -28.63 37.13
CA GLY A 678 15.89 -29.47 36.17
C GLY A 678 14.36 -29.34 36.18
N THR A 679 13.79 -28.53 37.09
CA THR A 679 12.33 -28.34 37.20
C THR A 679 11.90 -27.08 36.48
N ALA A 680 10.88 -27.17 35.62
CA ALA A 680 10.34 -26.03 34.86
C ALA A 680 9.74 -24.96 35.81
N ILE A 681 10.08 -23.71 35.61
CA ILE A 681 9.52 -22.58 36.35
C ILE A 681 8.23 -22.12 35.62
N PRO A 682 7.02 -22.32 36.24
CA PRO A 682 5.75 -22.24 35.50
C PRO A 682 5.49 -20.92 34.78
N ASN A 683 5.80 -19.79 35.40
CA ASN A 683 5.53 -18.45 34.85
C ASN A 683 6.56 -18.00 33.82
N TYR A 684 7.58 -18.80 33.52
CA TYR A 684 8.66 -18.50 32.62
C TYR A 684 8.80 -19.51 31.48
N GLN A 685 7.69 -20.15 31.10
CA GLN A 685 7.59 -21.03 29.95
C GLN A 685 6.91 -20.28 28.79
N ASN A 686 7.49 -20.37 27.60
CA ASN A 686 6.94 -19.80 26.38
C ASN A 686 6.78 -20.89 25.31
N ALA A 687 5.56 -21.23 24.96
CA ALA A 687 5.25 -22.29 24.00
C ALA A 687 5.64 -21.93 22.55
N ALA A 688 5.83 -20.64 22.25
CA ALA A 688 6.16 -20.15 20.90
C ALA A 688 7.17 -18.99 21.00
N PHE A 689 8.38 -19.28 21.44
CA PHE A 689 9.43 -18.28 21.54
C PHE A 689 10.03 -18.01 20.16
N HIS A 690 9.98 -16.74 19.73
CA HIS A 690 10.53 -16.32 18.45
C HIS A 690 12.00 -15.89 18.62
N VAL A 691 12.89 -16.59 17.92
CA VAL A 691 14.34 -16.34 17.93
C VAL A 691 14.70 -15.46 16.75
N THR A 692 15.38 -14.38 17.03
CA THR A 692 15.93 -13.42 16.05
C THR A 692 17.47 -13.40 16.15
N ALA A 693 18.11 -12.52 15.41
CA ALA A 693 19.58 -12.33 15.49
C ALA A 693 20.08 -11.89 16.88
N ASP A 694 19.22 -11.29 17.73
CA ASP A 694 19.57 -10.87 19.11
C ASP A 694 18.37 -11.14 20.03
N SER A 695 18.11 -12.42 20.29
CA SER A 695 17.01 -12.83 21.17
C SER A 695 17.41 -12.72 22.63
N LYS A 696 16.48 -12.23 23.44
CA LYS A 696 16.67 -11.97 24.86
C LYS A 696 15.54 -12.60 25.68
N SER A 697 15.92 -13.24 26.76
CA SER A 697 15.02 -13.65 27.83
C SER A 697 15.62 -13.21 29.16
N ARG A 698 14.80 -13.15 30.19
CA ARG A 698 15.29 -12.88 31.55
C ARG A 698 14.39 -13.54 32.57
N ILE A 699 14.98 -13.92 33.68
CA ILE A 699 14.26 -14.35 34.86
C ILE A 699 14.60 -13.45 36.04
N THR A 700 13.59 -13.14 36.84
CA THR A 700 13.79 -12.52 38.18
C THR A 700 13.14 -13.44 39.20
N PHE A 701 13.93 -13.87 40.17
CA PHE A 701 13.42 -14.72 41.22
C PHE A 701 14.04 -14.37 42.59
N SER A 702 13.38 -14.75 43.66
CA SER A 702 13.84 -14.55 45.00
C SER A 702 14.44 -15.85 45.56
N ALA A 703 15.62 -15.75 46.16
CA ALA A 703 16.33 -16.86 46.74
C ALA A 703 15.64 -17.40 48.03
N ASN A 704 14.62 -16.71 48.57
CA ASN A 704 13.87 -17.15 49.77
C ASN A 704 13.11 -18.45 49.57
N GLN A 705 12.89 -18.88 48.34
CA GLN A 705 12.25 -20.13 47.99
C GLN A 705 13.24 -21.30 47.83
N LEU A 706 14.54 -21.02 47.92
CA LEU A 706 15.58 -22.01 47.77
C LEU A 706 16.19 -22.41 49.10
N SER A 707 16.58 -23.67 49.23
CA SER A 707 17.41 -24.14 50.34
C SER A 707 18.82 -23.56 50.24
N PRO A 708 19.54 -23.36 51.35
CA PRO A 708 20.96 -23.08 51.28
C PRO A 708 21.70 -24.21 50.56
N GLY A 709 22.58 -23.85 49.62
CA GLY A 709 23.33 -24.80 48.79
C GLY A 709 23.50 -24.37 47.37
N GLU A 710 24.05 -25.25 46.57
CA GLU A 710 24.24 -25.02 45.11
C GLU A 710 22.97 -25.36 44.33
N HIS A 711 22.57 -24.48 43.41
CA HIS A 711 21.46 -24.65 42.50
C HIS A 711 21.93 -24.39 41.08
N VAL A 712 21.23 -24.99 40.12
CA VAL A 712 21.49 -24.78 38.68
C VAL A 712 20.26 -24.15 38.05
N LEU A 713 20.44 -22.93 37.51
CA LEU A 713 19.43 -22.26 36.70
C LEU A 713 19.74 -22.48 35.22
N GLU A 714 18.73 -22.88 34.47
CA GLU A 714 18.88 -23.19 33.05
C GLU A 714 17.85 -22.46 32.22
N PHE A 715 18.23 -22.03 31.03
CA PHE A 715 17.32 -21.63 29.97
C PHE A 715 17.36 -22.68 28.86
N HIS A 716 16.27 -23.37 28.65
CA HIS A 716 16.13 -24.42 27.64
C HIS A 716 15.48 -23.84 26.39
N CYS A 717 16.16 -23.95 25.25
CA CYS A 717 15.58 -23.77 23.93
C CYS A 717 15.17 -25.16 23.44
N ASN A 718 13.87 -25.46 23.44
CA ASN A 718 13.39 -26.78 23.04
C ASN A 718 13.38 -26.92 21.51
N THR A 719 14.58 -26.88 20.93
CA THR A 719 14.85 -27.06 19.50
C THR A 719 14.54 -28.47 19.01
N SER A 720 14.39 -29.44 19.91
CA SER A 720 13.92 -30.80 19.57
C SER A 720 12.46 -30.83 19.03
N ALA A 721 11.69 -29.74 19.21
CA ALA A 721 10.43 -29.56 18.49
C ALA A 721 10.64 -29.36 16.97
N LEU A 722 11.86 -29.06 16.54
CA LEU A 722 12.28 -28.98 15.14
C LEU A 722 12.95 -30.31 14.79
N PRO A 723 12.45 -31.11 13.83
CA PRO A 723 13.00 -32.41 13.51
C PRO A 723 14.50 -32.38 13.20
N GLY A 724 15.27 -33.24 13.83
CA GLY A 724 16.72 -33.38 13.62
C GLY A 724 17.59 -32.44 14.45
N MET A 725 17.02 -31.62 15.35
CA MET A 725 17.78 -30.71 16.21
C MET A 725 17.93 -31.20 17.65
N GLN A 726 19.09 -30.91 18.25
CA GLN A 726 19.33 -31.13 19.66
C GLN A 726 18.80 -29.93 20.48
N GLN A 727 18.43 -30.19 21.73
CA GLN A 727 18.04 -29.14 22.66
C GLN A 727 19.24 -28.27 23.00
N ALA A 728 19.11 -26.94 22.88
CA ALA A 728 20.11 -26.01 23.38
C ALA A 728 19.78 -25.60 24.82
N VAL A 729 20.78 -25.69 25.71
CA VAL A 729 20.64 -25.36 27.13
C VAL A 729 21.75 -24.41 27.55
N PHE A 730 21.37 -23.30 28.19
CA PHE A 730 22.29 -22.34 28.78
C PHE A 730 22.17 -22.36 30.29
N GLN A 731 23.28 -22.46 31.02
CA GLN A 731 23.29 -22.71 32.46
C GLN A 731 23.98 -21.59 33.24
N SER A 732 23.53 -21.37 34.47
CA SER A 732 24.14 -20.52 35.49
C SER A 732 24.13 -21.26 36.85
N LYS A 733 25.22 -21.17 37.58
CA LYS A 733 25.31 -21.71 38.94
C LYS A 733 24.88 -20.64 39.95
N ILE A 734 24.09 -21.04 40.91
CA ILE A 734 23.60 -20.20 42.02
C ILE A 734 23.97 -20.83 43.34
N LEU A 735 24.80 -20.14 44.10
CA LEU A 735 25.06 -20.56 45.50
C LEU A 735 24.16 -19.75 46.43
N VAL A 736 23.28 -20.39 47.13
CA VAL A 736 22.42 -19.77 48.15
C VAL A 736 23.02 -19.95 49.54
N LEU A 737 23.25 -18.85 50.22
CA LEU A 737 23.72 -18.84 51.62
C LEU A 737 22.56 -18.58 52.58
N ALA A 738 22.60 -19.24 53.71
CA ALA A 738 21.67 -18.93 54.82
C ALA A 738 21.92 -17.50 55.34
N VAL A 739 20.83 -16.78 55.66
CA VAL A 739 20.95 -15.48 56.31
C VAL A 739 21.56 -15.67 57.69
N PRO A 740 22.69 -14.97 58.06
CA PRO A 740 23.29 -15.06 59.38
C PRO A 740 22.26 -14.71 60.48
N GLU A 741 22.23 -15.50 61.58
CA GLU A 741 21.30 -15.27 62.69
C GLU A 741 21.39 -13.89 63.35
N THR A 742 22.49 -13.18 63.14
CA THR A 742 22.76 -11.82 63.67
C THR A 742 21.96 -10.69 62.99
N GLU A 743 21.36 -10.91 61.81
CA GLU A 743 20.57 -9.89 61.09
C GLU A 743 19.03 -10.08 61.18
N LYS A 744 18.57 -11.15 61.86
CA LYS A 744 17.14 -11.35 62.10
C LYS A 744 16.54 -10.53 63.23
N ALA A 745 17.34 -9.66 63.88
CA ALA A 745 16.95 -8.86 65.04
C ALA A 745 17.08 -7.35 64.83
N ALA A 746 16.91 -6.84 63.62
CA ALA A 746 16.84 -5.40 63.32
C ALA A 746 15.57 -5.03 62.54
#